data_dd2a2b82ce71ef8c91ab1eb0eb2fa18c
#
_entry.id   dd2a2b82ce71ef8c91ab1eb0eb2fa18c
#
_cell.length_a   1.000
_cell.length_b   1.000
_cell.length_c   1.000
_cell.angle_alpha   90.00
_cell.angle_beta   90.00
_cell.angle_gamma   90.00
#
_symmetry.space_group_name_H-M   'P 1'
#
loop_
_entity.id
_entity.type
_entity.pdbx_description
1 polymer ?
#
loop_
_entity_poly.entity_id
_entity_poly.type
_entity_poly.pdbx_seq_one_letter_code
_entity_poly.pdbx_strand_id
1 'polypeptide(L)'
;EDQTTAGRGVDLRTVSAGNVESIEVVRGIPSVEYGNLTSGLMIVKTKSGKTPWEAKVQADPFSKLVYVGKGFALNKGGATNFSVDWSQSWGDTRKHYLGYDRITATAGYSNMFGPLTFNVKGAFYSNINSRKDDPQYEEQDLHYKNKNIGARLSLNGSYRSDKSFITRLDYNLSAQVAKTSDEHYDLVSNPDGIITDVRVPGLHEAIFKTKSYHSEYKIDGLPVNAHAQLIANKYLQLGEDNHTTFKLGAEYDYDANKGDGLTFDLANPPQSMGAQTLRPRAFKDIPSLKTLSGFVSDKLSLTLGTVKTDIEGGVRLSNLFLDAGKSDGRNGIFVAEPRINASASLLNKKNNTLFDDLSLTGGFGLSNKMPTLLYLYPDYVYYDNPSLSKYSDNQNDRLALISTDIITDTKNRNLKPAHSRKWELGLSFRIGKTKGFLTYFNENHRNEFGFSSQLYWSKYMRYSLPPTATDPMFNETTGEVTYKENGMTVTANPTQMTDMYTWGKPSNTTRSIKHGVEYGLDFGTFEPLKTSLSINGAWFHVDRRHETTSLNYINKTFDYVSVLPSGYGNVQDRINTNFRFITHIPAVRMIFTTTVQVVWYESEQARYLDENGNDRRTMISYQGKDYYAVAPLGYYTRGGEYVEWQPQMAQDAQLALLMDRYQTYAFEKDVVKPWALLNFRFTKELGNVGELSFIANNFTNTSKWHVNKHSKAKRQLYPDMYFGAELKIKL
;
A
#
# COMPACT_ATOMS: atom_id res chain seq x y z
N GLU A 1 1.14 10.21 -6.10
CA GLU A 1 -0.06 9.52 -6.61
C GLU A 1 -1.30 10.27 -6.14
N ASP A 2 -2.17 10.59 -7.06
CA ASP A 2 -3.44 11.27 -6.79
C ASP A 2 -4.33 10.38 -5.94
N GLN A 3 -4.67 10.86 -4.76
CA GLN A 3 -5.50 10.10 -3.84
C GLN A 3 -6.95 10.58 -3.92
N THR A 4 -7.64 10.16 -4.96
CA THR A 4 -9.09 10.44 -5.16
C THR A 4 -10.00 9.64 -4.24
N THR A 5 -9.44 8.87 -3.29
CA THR A 5 -10.18 7.99 -2.40
C THR A 5 -10.09 8.44 -0.93
N ALA A 6 -11.14 8.17 -0.17
CA ALA A 6 -11.21 8.52 1.25
C ALA A 6 -10.24 7.68 2.13
N GLY A 7 -9.87 6.48 1.69
CA GLY A 7 -8.99 5.58 2.43
C GLY A 7 -7.52 5.86 2.14
N ARG A 8 -6.73 6.10 3.19
CA ARG A 8 -5.27 6.28 3.07
C ARG A 8 -4.55 5.25 3.93
N GLY A 9 -3.44 4.71 3.42
CA GLY A 9 -2.54 3.87 4.21
C GLY A 9 -1.78 4.66 5.28
N VAL A 10 -1.09 3.94 6.18
CA VAL A 10 -0.24 4.56 7.20
C VAL A 10 1.03 5.10 6.54
N ASP A 11 1.27 6.40 6.69
CA ASP A 11 2.50 7.04 6.24
C ASP A 11 3.57 6.93 7.34
N LEU A 12 4.54 6.03 7.16
CA LEU A 12 5.64 5.82 8.11
C LEU A 12 6.54 7.04 8.25
N ARG A 13 6.51 7.99 7.32
CA ARG A 13 7.23 9.27 7.43
C ARG A 13 6.71 10.14 8.58
N THR A 14 5.52 9.85 9.13
CA THR A 14 4.98 10.55 10.31
C THR A 14 5.65 10.13 11.62
N VAL A 15 6.52 9.12 11.61
CA VAL A 15 7.24 8.63 12.79
C VAL A 15 8.67 9.17 12.78
N SER A 16 9.04 9.88 13.86
CA SER A 16 10.40 10.38 14.04
C SER A 16 11.41 9.26 14.25
N ALA A 17 12.38 9.09 13.34
CA ALA A 17 13.43 8.09 13.47
C ALA A 17 14.35 8.36 14.68
N GLY A 18 14.54 9.62 15.08
CA GLY A 18 15.32 9.99 16.27
C GLY A 18 14.65 9.58 17.59
N ASN A 19 13.32 9.46 17.62
CA ASN A 19 12.54 9.10 18.81
C ASN A 19 12.22 7.60 18.91
N VAL A 20 12.70 6.77 17.98
CA VAL A 20 12.52 5.30 18.06
C VAL A 20 13.43 4.74 19.12
N GLU A 21 12.87 3.93 20.03
CA GLU A 21 13.62 3.12 21.01
C GLU A 21 13.94 1.75 20.44
N SER A 22 12.92 1.07 19.88
CA SER A 22 13.06 -0.23 19.26
C SER A 22 12.03 -0.45 18.15
N ILE A 23 12.40 -1.31 17.21
CA ILE A 23 11.50 -1.84 16.18
C ILE A 23 11.49 -3.35 16.35
N GLU A 24 10.30 -3.90 16.58
CA GLU A 24 10.06 -5.33 16.63
C GLU A 24 9.37 -5.77 15.33
N VAL A 25 9.98 -6.71 14.63
CA VAL A 25 9.38 -7.32 13.44
C VAL A 25 8.90 -8.70 13.83
N VAL A 26 7.60 -8.89 13.90
CA VAL A 26 6.98 -10.19 14.14
C VAL A 26 7.02 -10.97 12.83
N ARG A 27 7.94 -11.92 12.76
CA ARG A 27 8.00 -12.90 11.68
C ARG A 27 7.06 -14.05 12.03
N GLY A 28 6.58 -14.74 11.03
CA GLY A 28 5.71 -15.89 11.29
C GLY A 28 4.26 -15.52 11.51
N ILE A 29 3.60 -16.25 12.39
CA ILE A 29 2.18 -16.13 12.68
C ILE A 29 2.00 -15.27 13.94
N PRO A 30 1.48 -14.03 13.81
CA PRO A 30 1.30 -13.15 14.95
C PRO A 30 0.19 -13.66 15.89
N SER A 31 0.26 -13.27 17.18
CA SER A 31 -0.80 -13.55 18.14
C SER A 31 -2.18 -13.05 17.66
N VAL A 32 -3.26 -13.67 18.13
CA VAL A 32 -4.65 -13.26 17.84
C VAL A 32 -4.99 -11.87 18.38
N GLU A 33 -4.14 -11.28 19.19
CA GLU A 33 -4.25 -9.88 19.64
C GLU A 33 -4.21 -8.89 18.46
N TYR A 34 -3.59 -9.29 17.33
CA TYR A 34 -3.42 -8.46 16.15
C TYR A 34 -4.30 -8.95 15.02
N GLY A 35 -5.11 -8.08 14.45
CA GLY A 35 -6.04 -8.40 13.36
C GLY A 35 -5.84 -7.52 12.13
N ASN A 36 -6.70 -7.72 11.13
CA ASN A 36 -6.74 -6.95 9.89
C ASN A 36 -5.42 -6.93 9.10
N LEU A 37 -4.72 -8.07 9.05
CA LEU A 37 -3.44 -8.25 8.36
C LEU A 37 -3.46 -9.50 7.49
N THR A 38 -2.60 -9.47 6.44
CA THR A 38 -2.37 -10.62 5.55
C THR A 38 -0.92 -11.08 5.57
N SER A 39 0.01 -10.30 6.11
CA SER A 39 1.44 -10.60 6.20
C SER A 39 2.00 -10.14 7.55
N GLY A 40 3.31 -10.04 7.70
CA GLY A 40 3.97 -9.72 8.96
C GLY A 40 3.54 -8.43 9.66
N LEU A 41 3.94 -8.27 10.90
CA LEU A 41 3.64 -7.15 11.78
C LEU A 41 4.93 -6.45 12.20
N MET A 42 4.93 -5.12 12.18
CA MET A 42 6.03 -4.29 12.70
C MET A 42 5.50 -3.42 13.86
N ILE A 43 6.14 -3.53 15.01
CA ILE A 43 5.81 -2.76 16.21
C ILE A 43 6.92 -1.75 16.45
N VAL A 44 6.60 -0.46 16.39
CA VAL A 44 7.55 0.62 16.67
C VAL A 44 7.32 1.14 18.07
N LYS A 45 8.31 0.98 18.93
CA LYS A 45 8.33 1.54 20.29
C LYS A 45 9.15 2.83 20.28
N THR A 46 8.61 3.87 20.87
CA THR A 46 9.27 5.19 20.94
C THR A 46 9.79 5.42 22.34
N LYS A 47 10.86 6.22 22.46
CA LYS A 47 11.50 6.56 23.72
C LYS A 47 10.50 7.10 24.74
N SER A 48 10.60 6.63 25.97
CA SER A 48 9.76 7.03 27.10
C SER A 48 10.59 7.07 28.38
N GLY A 49 10.03 7.68 29.43
CA GLY A 49 10.69 7.76 30.73
C GLY A 49 11.82 8.79 30.80
N LYS A 50 12.72 8.64 31.80
CA LYS A 50 13.88 9.50 32.00
C LYS A 50 14.95 9.18 30.96
N THR A 51 15.39 10.18 30.17
CA THR A 51 16.49 10.09 29.22
C THR A 51 17.39 11.31 29.34
N PRO A 52 18.70 11.21 29.06
CA PRO A 52 19.56 12.39 28.97
C PRO A 52 19.09 13.35 27.88
N TRP A 53 19.63 14.57 27.85
CA TRP A 53 19.54 15.38 26.65
C TRP A 53 20.19 14.63 25.49
N GLU A 54 19.49 14.55 24.38
CA GLU A 54 20.03 13.97 23.17
C GLU A 54 19.80 14.94 22.02
N ALA A 55 20.86 15.34 21.35
CA ALA A 55 20.83 16.08 20.11
C ALA A 55 21.49 15.25 19.02
N LYS A 56 20.85 15.16 17.85
CA LYS A 56 21.36 14.41 16.70
C LYS A 56 21.28 15.29 15.46
N VAL A 57 22.38 15.38 14.73
CA VAL A 57 22.44 16.00 13.41
C VAL A 57 22.98 14.95 12.43
N GLN A 58 22.28 14.72 11.35
CA GLN A 58 22.68 13.83 10.27
C GLN A 58 22.55 14.53 8.94
N ALA A 59 23.53 14.36 8.09
CA ALA A 59 23.50 14.88 6.72
C ALA A 59 24.15 13.89 5.76
N ASP A 60 23.51 13.69 4.64
CA ASP A 60 24.01 13.00 3.46
C ASP A 60 23.48 13.72 2.21
N PRO A 61 23.88 13.36 0.97
CA PRO A 61 23.41 14.02 -0.24
C PRO A 61 21.89 13.98 -0.46
N PHE A 62 21.20 12.99 0.10
CA PHE A 62 19.77 12.76 -0.10
C PHE A 62 18.92 13.24 1.06
N SER A 63 19.53 13.46 2.25
CA SER A 63 18.76 13.79 3.45
C SER A 63 19.53 14.63 4.47
N LYS A 64 18.79 15.41 5.24
CA LYS A 64 19.23 16.12 6.45
C LYS A 64 18.25 15.81 7.57
N LEU A 65 18.76 15.65 8.78
CA LEU A 65 17.94 15.43 9.97
C LEU A 65 18.55 16.15 11.17
N VAL A 66 17.70 16.85 11.92
CA VAL A 66 18.03 17.41 13.22
C VAL A 66 17.00 16.88 14.22
N TYR A 67 17.47 16.35 15.33
CA TYR A 67 16.64 15.81 16.41
C TYR A 67 17.13 16.35 17.75
N VAL A 68 16.20 16.69 18.64
CA VAL A 68 16.48 17.02 20.04
C VAL A 68 15.41 16.36 20.91
N GLY A 69 15.82 15.76 22.02
CA GLY A 69 14.90 15.14 22.97
C GLY A 69 15.47 15.07 24.40
N LYS A 70 14.58 14.96 25.40
CA LYS A 70 14.88 14.86 26.83
C LYS A 70 13.74 14.15 27.57
N GLY A 71 14.11 13.35 28.55
CA GLY A 71 13.17 12.82 29.53
C GLY A 71 13.54 13.21 30.94
N PHE A 72 12.56 13.69 31.71
CA PHE A 72 12.72 14.12 33.11
C PHE A 72 12.04 13.13 34.04
N ALA A 73 12.72 12.75 35.11
CA ALA A 73 12.06 12.12 36.26
C ALA A 73 11.34 13.20 37.09
N LEU A 74 10.14 12.86 37.59
CA LEU A 74 9.35 13.77 38.41
C LEU A 74 9.51 13.41 39.89
N ASN A 75 9.52 14.43 40.78
CA ASN A 75 9.77 14.26 42.22
C ASN A 75 8.73 13.37 42.97
N LYS A 76 7.51 13.29 42.42
CA LYS A 76 6.40 12.46 43.00
C LYS A 76 6.22 11.14 42.25
N GLY A 77 7.24 10.67 41.57
CA GLY A 77 7.22 9.47 40.72
C GLY A 77 6.76 9.76 39.28
N GLY A 78 7.11 8.83 38.41
CA GLY A 78 6.87 8.95 36.97
C GLY A 78 7.92 9.78 36.25
N ALA A 79 7.70 9.95 34.95
CA ALA A 79 8.58 10.69 34.07
C ALA A 79 7.80 11.37 32.95
N THR A 80 8.34 12.49 32.45
CA THR A 80 7.85 13.13 31.24
C THR A 80 8.99 13.22 30.22
N ASN A 81 8.65 13.10 28.95
CA ASN A 81 9.62 13.22 27.87
C ASN A 81 9.07 14.09 26.74
N PHE A 82 9.96 14.75 26.03
CA PHE A 82 9.63 15.47 24.83
C PHE A 82 10.70 15.27 23.77
N SER A 83 10.32 15.40 22.51
CA SER A 83 11.27 15.45 21.40
C SER A 83 10.72 16.28 20.24
N VAL A 84 11.64 16.88 19.49
CA VAL A 84 11.36 17.57 18.24
C VAL A 84 12.37 17.11 17.22
N ASP A 85 11.93 16.82 16.00
CA ASP A 85 12.81 16.59 14.87
C ASP A 85 12.35 17.34 13.63
N TRP A 86 13.32 17.75 12.85
CA TRP A 86 13.15 18.23 11.49
C TRP A 86 13.94 17.37 10.55
N SER A 87 13.36 17.01 9.41
CA SER A 87 14.06 16.32 8.35
C SER A 87 13.67 16.84 6.98
N GLN A 88 14.64 16.85 6.09
CA GLN A 88 14.48 17.21 4.69
C GLN A 88 15.12 16.13 3.84
N SER A 89 14.48 15.78 2.72
CA SER A 89 15.04 14.76 1.81
C SER A 89 14.65 15.00 0.35
N TRP A 90 15.46 14.44 -0.56
CA TRP A 90 15.27 14.48 -1.99
C TRP A 90 15.46 13.08 -2.57
N GLY A 91 14.71 12.75 -3.61
CA GLY A 91 14.87 11.49 -4.34
C GLY A 91 16.09 11.48 -5.28
N ASP A 92 16.48 12.66 -5.76
CA ASP A 92 17.65 12.89 -6.62
C ASP A 92 18.37 14.16 -6.14
N THR A 93 19.67 14.06 -5.88
CA THR A 93 20.49 15.19 -5.37
C THR A 93 20.60 16.35 -6.35
N ARG A 94 20.30 16.16 -7.62
CA ARG A 94 20.30 17.19 -8.67
C ARG A 94 18.95 17.91 -8.76
N LYS A 95 17.89 17.34 -8.15
CA LYS A 95 16.50 17.81 -8.26
C LYS A 95 15.98 18.34 -6.93
N HIS A 96 16.60 19.41 -6.44
CA HIS A 96 16.20 20.07 -5.18
C HIS A 96 14.78 20.66 -5.22
N TYR A 97 14.23 20.85 -6.40
CA TYR A 97 12.83 21.24 -6.60
C TYR A 97 11.83 20.12 -6.32
N LEU A 98 12.30 18.86 -6.11
CA LEU A 98 11.51 17.75 -5.61
C LEU A 98 11.86 17.53 -4.14
N GLY A 99 11.25 18.31 -3.25
CA GLY A 99 11.59 18.32 -1.84
C GLY A 99 10.55 17.64 -0.94
N TYR A 100 11.04 17.10 0.17
CA TYR A 100 10.25 16.59 1.28
C TYR A 100 10.75 17.23 2.56
N ASP A 101 9.86 17.91 3.29
CA ASP A 101 10.13 18.49 4.59
C ASP A 101 9.19 17.89 5.64
N ARG A 102 9.74 17.54 6.81
CA ARG A 102 8.97 17.04 7.94
C ARG A 102 9.40 17.71 9.24
N ILE A 103 8.41 18.07 10.04
CA ILE A 103 8.60 18.40 11.46
C ILE A 103 7.75 17.43 12.27
N THR A 104 8.32 16.87 13.32
CA THR A 104 7.60 16.04 14.30
C THR A 104 7.92 16.53 15.70
N ALA A 105 6.90 16.72 16.53
CA ALA A 105 7.04 17.04 17.94
C ALA A 105 6.27 16.02 18.77
N THR A 106 6.89 15.51 19.84
CA THR A 106 6.23 14.55 20.75
C THR A 106 6.39 14.98 22.19
N ALA A 107 5.36 14.71 23.01
CA ALA A 107 5.40 14.85 24.45
C ALA A 107 4.74 13.65 25.09
N GLY A 108 5.29 13.14 26.19
CA GLY A 108 4.78 11.98 26.89
C GLY A 108 4.88 12.11 28.40
N TYR A 109 4.00 11.42 29.09
CA TYR A 109 4.02 11.24 30.54
C TYR A 109 3.81 9.76 30.84
N SER A 110 4.64 9.20 31.72
CA SER A 110 4.55 7.83 32.19
C SER A 110 4.64 7.79 33.72
N ASN A 111 3.78 7.00 34.37
CA ASN A 111 3.82 6.81 35.81
C ASN A 111 3.28 5.44 36.18
N MET A 112 3.54 5.04 37.42
CA MET A 112 2.97 3.89 38.08
C MET A 112 2.28 4.34 39.35
N PHE A 113 0.95 4.19 39.44
CA PHE A 113 0.12 4.53 40.56
C PHE A 113 -0.30 3.23 41.28
N GLY A 114 0.56 2.73 42.18
CA GLY A 114 0.36 1.41 42.78
C GLY A 114 0.31 0.31 41.69
N PRO A 115 -0.80 -0.43 41.56
CA PRO A 115 -0.92 -1.49 40.53
C PRO A 115 -1.18 -0.99 39.12
N LEU A 116 -1.46 0.31 38.92
CA LEU A 116 -1.80 0.92 37.66
C LEU A 116 -0.57 1.51 37.00
N THR A 117 -0.20 0.98 35.83
CA THR A 117 0.77 1.60 34.92
C THR A 117 0.02 2.51 33.96
N PHE A 118 0.50 3.75 33.79
CA PHE A 118 -0.15 4.77 32.97
C PHE A 118 0.87 5.45 32.07
N ASN A 119 0.61 5.45 30.75
CA ASN A 119 1.43 6.13 29.75
C ASN A 119 0.52 6.89 28.82
N VAL A 120 0.71 8.21 28.73
CA VAL A 120 0.04 9.06 27.74
C VAL A 120 1.09 9.72 26.87
N LYS A 121 0.81 9.80 25.57
CA LYS A 121 1.70 10.39 24.58
C LYS A 121 0.92 11.17 23.54
N GLY A 122 1.32 12.43 23.34
CA GLY A 122 0.89 13.28 22.23
C GLY A 122 1.99 13.36 21.19
N ALA A 123 1.62 13.39 19.91
CA ALA A 123 2.52 13.63 18.79
C ALA A 123 1.85 14.57 17.80
N PHE A 124 2.60 15.55 17.35
CA PHE A 124 2.25 16.43 16.24
C PHE A 124 3.23 16.17 15.09
N TYR A 125 2.73 16.20 13.86
CA TYR A 125 3.57 16.08 12.68
C TYR A 125 3.07 16.97 11.54
N SER A 126 4.02 17.45 10.74
CA SER A 126 3.77 18.20 9.52
C SER A 126 4.70 17.69 8.44
N ASN A 127 4.13 17.06 7.41
CA ASN A 127 4.84 16.58 6.24
C ASN A 127 4.44 17.40 5.03
N ILE A 128 5.41 17.89 4.29
CA ILE A 128 5.18 18.65 3.06
C ILE A 128 6.09 18.08 1.97
N ASN A 129 5.48 17.52 0.93
CA ASN A 129 6.15 17.20 -0.32
C ASN A 129 5.85 18.31 -1.31
N SER A 130 6.87 18.83 -1.98
CA SER A 130 6.70 19.79 -3.05
C SER A 130 7.44 19.34 -4.30
N ARG A 131 6.81 19.56 -5.43
CA ARG A 131 7.43 19.45 -6.76
C ARG A 131 7.18 20.77 -7.45
N LYS A 132 8.25 21.39 -7.92
CA LYS A 132 8.22 22.60 -8.75
C LYS A 132 8.71 22.25 -10.14
N ASP A 133 8.62 23.19 -11.05
CA ASP A 133 9.15 23.05 -12.39
C ASP A 133 10.61 22.63 -12.38
N ASP A 134 10.99 21.80 -13.33
CA ASP A 134 12.37 21.55 -13.63
C ASP A 134 12.97 22.84 -14.22
N PRO A 135 14.05 23.42 -13.63
CA PRO A 135 14.67 24.64 -14.15
C PRO A 135 15.12 24.58 -15.61
N GLN A 136 15.20 23.37 -16.20
CA GLN A 136 15.49 23.17 -17.62
C GLN A 136 14.26 23.31 -18.53
N TYR A 137 13.04 23.35 -17.94
CA TYR A 137 11.77 23.39 -18.65
C TYR A 137 10.84 24.44 -18.04
N GLU A 138 11.31 25.67 -17.94
CA GLU A 138 10.60 26.80 -17.30
C GLU A 138 9.20 27.12 -17.89
N GLU A 139 8.91 26.60 -19.08
CA GLU A 139 7.65 26.87 -19.79
C GLU A 139 6.47 26.00 -19.32
N GLN A 140 6.67 25.03 -18.42
CA GLN A 140 5.61 24.11 -18.00
C GLN A 140 4.70 24.68 -16.91
N ASP A 141 5.20 25.66 -16.13
CA ASP A 141 4.48 26.28 -15.01
C ASP A 141 3.68 25.29 -14.19
N LEU A 142 4.40 24.22 -13.78
CA LEU A 142 3.87 23.06 -13.07
C LEU A 142 4.27 23.14 -11.60
N HIS A 143 3.31 23.02 -10.68
CA HIS A 143 3.65 22.71 -9.30
C HIS A 143 2.70 21.70 -8.68
N TYR A 144 3.27 20.88 -7.84
CA TYR A 144 2.56 19.90 -7.04
C TYR A 144 2.94 20.04 -5.57
N LYS A 145 1.97 20.03 -4.67
CA LYS A 145 2.21 20.12 -3.24
C LYS A 145 1.30 19.17 -2.47
N ASN A 146 1.90 18.22 -1.78
CA ASN A 146 1.22 17.33 -0.86
C ASN A 146 1.51 17.75 0.58
N LYS A 147 0.49 17.98 1.37
CA LYS A 147 0.56 18.33 2.78
C LYS A 147 -0.14 17.25 3.62
N ASN A 148 0.46 16.88 4.73
CA ASN A 148 -0.14 15.99 5.73
C ASN A 148 0.24 16.50 7.11
N ILE A 149 -0.68 17.21 7.76
CA ILE A 149 -0.47 17.84 9.07
C ILE A 149 -1.46 17.21 10.05
N GLY A 150 -0.96 16.65 11.13
CA GLY A 150 -1.84 15.95 12.06
C GLY A 150 -1.33 15.88 13.49
N ALA A 151 -2.22 15.41 14.34
CA ALA A 151 -1.94 15.11 15.74
C ALA A 151 -2.43 13.72 16.09
N ARG A 152 -1.70 13.07 16.97
CA ARG A 152 -2.03 11.74 17.54
C ARG A 152 -1.93 11.82 19.05
N LEU A 153 -2.92 11.23 19.73
CA LEU A 153 -2.90 10.99 21.15
C LEU A 153 -2.98 9.49 21.39
N SER A 154 -2.17 8.97 22.30
CA SER A 154 -2.23 7.57 22.73
C SER A 154 -2.17 7.49 24.24
N LEU A 155 -2.94 6.57 24.80
CA LEU A 155 -2.99 6.23 26.20
C LEU A 155 -2.92 4.71 26.32
N ASN A 156 -1.91 4.21 27.01
CA ASN A 156 -1.76 2.78 27.25
C ASN A 156 -1.23 2.48 28.63
N GLY A 157 -1.48 1.28 29.09
CA GLY A 157 -0.99 0.82 30.37
C GLY A 157 -1.58 -0.50 30.78
N SER A 158 -1.41 -0.81 32.08
CA SER A 158 -1.93 -2.04 32.66
C SER A 158 -2.31 -1.84 34.12
N TYR A 159 -3.33 -2.55 34.55
CA TYR A 159 -3.70 -2.71 35.98
C TYR A 159 -3.38 -4.14 36.40
N ARG A 160 -2.61 -4.33 37.44
CA ARG A 160 -2.28 -5.65 38.04
C ARG A 160 -2.99 -5.86 39.36
N SER A 161 -3.47 -7.08 39.57
CA SER A 161 -4.14 -7.44 40.82
C SER A 161 -3.81 -8.89 41.20
N ASP A 162 -3.25 -9.06 42.40
CA ASP A 162 -2.95 -10.39 42.96
C ASP A 162 -4.17 -11.01 43.64
N LYS A 163 -5.22 -10.20 43.92
CA LYS A 163 -6.43 -10.61 44.66
C LYS A 163 -7.65 -10.88 43.79
N SER A 164 -7.58 -10.54 42.51
CA SER A 164 -8.68 -10.65 41.54
C SER A 164 -8.56 -11.91 40.68
N PHE A 165 -9.71 -12.41 40.17
CA PHE A 165 -9.72 -13.46 39.17
C PHE A 165 -8.87 -13.06 37.93
N ILE A 166 -8.96 -11.79 37.50
CA ILE A 166 -8.11 -11.22 36.44
C ILE A 166 -6.81 -10.75 37.09
N THR A 167 -5.67 -11.34 36.69
CA THR A 167 -4.34 -11.00 37.23
C THR A 167 -3.78 -9.73 36.65
N ARG A 168 -4.15 -9.39 35.38
CA ARG A 168 -3.72 -8.18 34.69
C ARG A 168 -4.77 -7.75 33.68
N LEU A 169 -5.03 -6.47 33.62
CA LEU A 169 -5.87 -5.82 32.62
C LEU A 169 -5.01 -4.83 31.85
N ASP A 170 -4.82 -5.06 30.55
CA ASP A 170 -4.11 -4.16 29.65
C ASP A 170 -5.09 -3.30 28.86
N TYR A 171 -4.77 -2.03 28.69
CA TYR A 171 -5.58 -1.11 27.90
C TYR A 171 -4.71 -0.31 26.94
N ASN A 172 -5.24 -0.08 25.74
CA ASN A 172 -4.63 0.71 24.69
C ASN A 172 -5.69 1.53 23.97
N LEU A 173 -5.56 2.86 24.03
CA LEU A 173 -6.45 3.81 23.38
C LEU A 173 -5.63 4.73 22.52
N SER A 174 -6.05 5.01 21.30
CA SER A 174 -5.42 6.04 20.48
C SER A 174 -6.43 6.75 19.60
N ALA A 175 -6.14 8.00 19.31
CA ALA A 175 -6.90 8.81 18.38
C ALA A 175 -5.93 9.66 17.51
N GLN A 176 -6.27 9.80 16.27
CA GLN A 176 -5.50 10.62 15.32
C GLN A 176 -6.46 11.43 14.47
N VAL A 177 -6.09 12.68 14.24
CA VAL A 177 -6.72 13.54 13.23
C VAL A 177 -5.63 14.18 12.40
N ALA A 178 -5.86 14.27 11.09
CA ALA A 178 -4.93 14.95 10.20
C ALA A 178 -5.69 15.75 9.15
N LYS A 179 -5.11 16.85 8.70
CA LYS A 179 -5.51 17.56 7.50
C LYS A 179 -4.53 17.19 6.38
N THR A 180 -5.06 16.63 5.31
CA THR A 180 -4.28 16.29 4.12
C THR A 180 -4.76 17.12 2.95
N SER A 181 -3.84 17.60 2.11
CA SER A 181 -4.17 18.33 0.88
C SER A 181 -3.17 17.95 -0.20
N ASP A 182 -3.69 17.53 -1.35
CA ASP A 182 -2.93 17.35 -2.58
C ASP A 182 -3.34 18.47 -3.54
N GLU A 183 -2.42 19.40 -3.80
CA GLU A 183 -2.63 20.57 -4.66
C GLU A 183 -1.82 20.36 -5.95
N HIS A 184 -2.51 20.43 -7.10
CA HIS A 184 -1.93 20.29 -8.43
C HIS A 184 -2.24 21.54 -9.23
N TYR A 185 -1.22 22.05 -9.90
CA TYR A 185 -1.31 23.18 -10.80
C TYR A 185 -0.50 22.85 -12.05
N ASP A 186 -1.19 22.80 -13.19
CA ASP A 186 -0.63 22.38 -14.48
C ASP A 186 -1.07 23.32 -15.60
N LEU A 187 -0.18 23.60 -16.55
CA LEU A 187 -0.57 24.21 -17.80
C LEU A 187 -1.18 23.17 -18.75
N VAL A 188 -2.45 23.33 -19.03
CA VAL A 188 -3.16 22.53 -20.04
C VAL A 188 -3.16 23.26 -21.36
N SER A 189 -2.41 22.73 -22.35
CA SER A 189 -2.27 23.32 -23.67
C SER A 189 -3.15 22.59 -24.69
N ASN A 190 -3.90 23.36 -25.48
CA ASN A 190 -4.77 22.89 -26.56
C ASN A 190 -5.72 21.71 -26.19
N PRO A 191 -6.46 21.79 -25.09
CA PRO A 191 -7.47 20.79 -24.80
C PRO A 191 -8.67 21.00 -25.74
N ASP A 192 -8.84 20.10 -26.65
CA ASP A 192 -10.07 20.06 -27.47
C ASP A 192 -11.23 19.52 -26.67
N GLY A 193 -12.46 19.94 -27.07
CA GLY A 193 -13.68 19.33 -26.64
C GLY A 193 -14.51 20.17 -25.66
N ILE A 194 -15.56 19.52 -25.18
CA ILE A 194 -16.56 20.08 -24.31
C ILE A 194 -16.61 19.29 -23.00
N ILE A 195 -17.11 19.90 -21.93
CA ILE A 195 -17.17 19.31 -20.59
C ILE A 195 -18.48 19.66 -19.89
N THR A 196 -18.90 18.81 -18.96
CA THR A 196 -20.07 19.02 -18.08
C THR A 196 -19.80 18.50 -16.68
N ASP A 197 -20.52 19.00 -15.68
CA ASP A 197 -20.54 18.48 -14.30
C ASP A 197 -21.92 17.90 -13.92
N VAL A 198 -22.81 17.74 -14.88
CA VAL A 198 -24.17 17.25 -14.69
C VAL A 198 -24.13 15.84 -14.07
N ARG A 199 -25.03 15.63 -13.07
CA ARG A 199 -25.11 14.38 -12.29
C ARG A 199 -26.41 13.63 -12.48
N VAL A 200 -27.14 13.97 -13.54
CA VAL A 200 -28.37 13.29 -13.98
C VAL A 200 -28.17 12.77 -15.40
N PRO A 201 -28.70 11.58 -15.73
CA PRO A 201 -28.59 11.06 -17.08
C PRO A 201 -29.39 11.88 -18.07
N GLY A 202 -28.96 11.94 -19.32
CA GLY A 202 -29.66 12.61 -20.41
C GLY A 202 -28.77 13.57 -21.20
N LEU A 203 -29.42 14.31 -22.11
CA LEU A 203 -28.81 15.32 -22.95
C LEU A 203 -28.84 16.68 -22.25
N HIS A 204 -27.68 17.33 -22.12
CA HIS A 204 -27.54 18.59 -21.40
C HIS A 204 -26.60 19.54 -22.14
N GLU A 205 -26.77 20.84 -21.91
CA GLU A 205 -25.80 21.83 -22.34
C GLU A 205 -24.44 21.60 -21.65
N ALA A 206 -23.37 21.87 -22.38
CA ALA A 206 -21.98 21.67 -21.96
C ALA A 206 -21.19 22.95 -22.19
N ILE A 207 -20.01 23.01 -21.59
CA ILE A 207 -19.05 24.12 -21.66
C ILE A 207 -17.91 23.76 -22.62
N PHE A 208 -17.56 24.68 -23.51
CA PHE A 208 -16.34 24.56 -24.32
C PHE A 208 -15.12 24.79 -23.45
N LYS A 209 -14.15 23.90 -23.52
CA LYS A 209 -12.86 24.08 -22.86
C LYS A 209 -12.11 25.26 -23.49
N THR A 210 -11.37 25.98 -22.69
CA THR A 210 -10.48 27.05 -23.14
C THR A 210 -9.29 26.46 -23.92
N LYS A 211 -8.76 27.17 -24.92
CA LYS A 211 -7.65 26.65 -25.75
C LYS A 211 -6.35 26.40 -24.97
N SER A 212 -6.12 27.18 -23.93
CA SER A 212 -4.96 27.02 -23.05
C SER A 212 -5.29 27.67 -21.71
N TYR A 213 -5.06 26.93 -20.62
CA TYR A 213 -5.38 27.43 -19.27
C TYR A 213 -4.53 26.74 -18.22
N HIS A 214 -4.39 27.37 -17.07
CA HIS A 214 -3.86 26.70 -15.88
C HIS A 214 -5.00 25.97 -15.17
N SER A 215 -4.84 24.67 -15.03
CA SER A 215 -5.73 23.84 -14.23
C SER A 215 -5.22 23.79 -12.79
N GLU A 216 -6.09 24.14 -11.85
CA GLU A 216 -5.87 23.94 -10.42
C GLU A 216 -6.89 22.96 -9.87
N TYR A 217 -6.44 21.85 -9.29
CA TYR A 217 -7.32 20.97 -8.55
C TYR A 217 -6.72 20.58 -7.19
N LYS A 218 -7.60 20.32 -6.24
CA LYS A 218 -7.26 19.94 -4.87
C LYS A 218 -7.98 18.67 -4.45
N ILE A 219 -7.29 17.87 -3.65
CA ILE A 219 -7.88 16.74 -2.97
C ILE A 219 -7.68 16.94 -1.46
N ASP A 220 -8.72 17.45 -0.80
CA ASP A 220 -8.68 17.77 0.62
C ASP A 220 -9.27 16.63 1.46
N GLY A 221 -8.46 16.13 2.40
CA GLY A 221 -8.86 15.10 3.34
C GLY A 221 -8.77 15.55 4.79
N LEU A 222 -9.66 15.01 5.61
CA LEU A 222 -9.64 15.11 7.07
C LEU A 222 -9.80 13.70 7.66
N PRO A 223 -8.76 12.83 7.54
CA PRO A 223 -8.79 11.51 8.13
C PRO A 223 -8.84 11.58 9.66
N VAL A 224 -9.76 10.81 10.24
CA VAL A 224 -9.96 10.62 11.66
C VAL A 224 -9.92 9.13 11.96
N ASN A 225 -8.98 8.72 12.82
CA ASN A 225 -8.82 7.33 13.23
C ASN A 225 -8.91 7.24 14.75
N ALA A 226 -9.57 6.24 15.26
CA ALA A 226 -9.58 5.92 16.69
C ALA A 226 -9.46 4.41 16.89
N HIS A 227 -8.73 4.02 17.92
CA HIS A 227 -8.52 2.64 18.30
C HIS A 227 -8.67 2.49 19.81
N ALA A 228 -9.37 1.46 20.24
CA ALA A 228 -9.53 1.10 21.63
C ALA A 228 -9.40 -0.42 21.80
N GLN A 229 -8.50 -0.87 22.68
CA GLN A 229 -8.30 -2.28 22.99
C GLN A 229 -8.22 -2.49 24.50
N LEU A 230 -8.85 -3.55 24.96
CA LEU A 230 -8.83 -3.99 26.35
C LEU A 230 -8.55 -5.49 26.41
N ILE A 231 -7.57 -5.92 27.22
CA ILE A 231 -7.15 -7.33 27.33
C ILE A 231 -7.12 -7.72 28.81
N ALA A 232 -7.97 -8.67 29.19
CA ALA A 232 -7.95 -9.31 30.49
C ALA A 232 -7.06 -10.56 30.43
N ASN A 233 -6.10 -10.64 31.34
CA ASN A 233 -5.16 -11.75 31.45
C ASN A 233 -5.38 -12.50 32.76
N LYS A 234 -5.37 -13.83 32.68
CA LYS A 234 -5.37 -14.74 33.85
C LYS A 234 -4.13 -15.61 33.79
N TYR A 235 -3.21 -15.39 34.68
CA TYR A 235 -2.07 -16.28 34.91
C TYR A 235 -2.45 -17.37 35.91
N LEU A 236 -2.14 -18.62 35.58
CA LEU A 236 -2.33 -19.78 36.43
C LEU A 236 -1.06 -20.60 36.50
N GLN A 237 -0.55 -20.80 37.70
CA GLN A 237 0.54 -21.74 37.98
C GLN A 237 -0.04 -23.16 38.03
N LEU A 238 0.48 -24.08 37.24
CA LEU A 238 0.00 -25.48 37.14
C LEU A 238 0.96 -26.47 37.83
N GLY A 239 2.11 -25.99 38.31
CA GLY A 239 3.17 -26.76 38.96
C GLY A 239 4.39 -25.88 39.14
N GLU A 240 5.56 -26.43 39.56
CA GLU A 240 6.77 -25.63 39.79
C GLU A 240 7.23 -24.93 38.51
N ASP A 241 7.27 -25.64 37.39
CA ASP A 241 7.77 -25.13 36.09
C ASP A 241 6.67 -24.98 35.04
N ASN A 242 5.40 -25.26 35.39
CA ASN A 242 4.30 -25.25 34.43
C ASN A 242 3.34 -24.12 34.73
N HIS A 243 2.91 -23.39 33.71
CA HIS A 243 1.95 -22.31 33.85
C HIS A 243 1.17 -22.10 32.55
N THR A 244 0.02 -21.46 32.70
CA THR A 244 -0.75 -21.00 31.56
C THR A 244 -1.15 -19.54 31.73
N THR A 245 -1.30 -18.83 30.61
CA THR A 245 -1.79 -17.46 30.56
C THR A 245 -2.95 -17.37 29.57
N PHE A 246 -4.13 -17.32 30.14
CA PHE A 246 -5.37 -17.12 29.40
C PHE A 246 -5.60 -15.63 29.16
N LYS A 247 -5.98 -15.26 27.93
CA LYS A 247 -6.28 -13.88 27.53
C LYS A 247 -7.68 -13.81 26.91
N LEU A 248 -8.42 -12.79 27.27
CA LEU A 248 -9.68 -12.39 26.67
C LEU A 248 -9.58 -10.91 26.31
N GLY A 249 -9.77 -10.57 25.04
CA GLY A 249 -9.67 -9.18 24.59
C GLY A 249 -10.83 -8.72 23.73
N ALA A 250 -11.05 -7.42 23.75
CA ALA A 250 -11.97 -6.70 22.88
C ALA A 250 -11.26 -5.49 22.27
N GLU A 251 -11.60 -5.18 21.02
CA GLU A 251 -10.99 -4.11 20.24
C GLU A 251 -12.03 -3.43 19.38
N TYR A 252 -11.96 -2.11 19.30
CA TYR A 252 -12.80 -1.29 18.44
C TYR A 252 -11.92 -0.34 17.63
N ASP A 253 -12.12 -0.36 16.31
CA ASP A 253 -11.47 0.53 15.36
C ASP A 253 -12.51 1.39 14.63
N TYR A 254 -12.18 2.67 14.49
CA TYR A 254 -12.95 3.65 13.76
C TYR A 254 -12.07 4.39 12.76
N ASP A 255 -12.46 4.38 11.48
CA ASP A 255 -11.78 5.09 10.39
C ASP A 255 -12.77 5.89 9.58
N ALA A 256 -12.51 7.18 9.40
CA ALA A 256 -13.32 8.07 8.59
C ALA A 256 -12.46 9.13 7.88
N ASN A 257 -12.95 9.67 6.79
CA ASN A 257 -12.40 10.86 6.18
C ASN A 257 -13.51 11.92 6.06
N LYS A 258 -13.33 13.08 6.70
CA LYS A 258 -14.32 14.16 6.77
C LYS A 258 -13.96 15.34 5.86
N GLY A 259 -13.01 15.16 4.93
CA GLY A 259 -12.57 16.19 3.99
C GLY A 259 -13.55 16.44 2.84
N ASP A 260 -13.28 17.51 2.12
CA ASP A 260 -14.09 17.92 0.96
C ASP A 260 -13.78 17.11 -0.32
N GLY A 261 -12.68 16.28 -0.29
CA GLY A 261 -12.31 15.42 -1.41
C GLY A 261 -11.79 16.20 -2.62
N LEU A 262 -12.06 15.66 -3.82
CA LEU A 262 -11.63 16.28 -5.06
C LEU A 262 -12.47 17.51 -5.39
N THR A 263 -11.81 18.64 -5.65
CA THR A 263 -12.42 19.89 -6.12
C THR A 263 -11.60 20.51 -7.23
N PHE A 264 -12.22 21.10 -8.22
CA PHE A 264 -11.59 21.82 -9.34
C PHE A 264 -12.58 22.80 -9.98
N ASP A 265 -12.08 23.74 -10.78
CA ASP A 265 -12.90 24.62 -11.60
C ASP A 265 -13.31 23.91 -12.90
N LEU A 266 -14.61 23.83 -13.15
CA LEU A 266 -15.17 23.19 -14.35
C LEU A 266 -14.72 23.89 -15.64
N ALA A 267 -14.53 25.22 -15.61
CA ALA A 267 -14.07 25.96 -16.78
C ALA A 267 -12.59 25.62 -17.15
N ASN A 268 -11.80 25.19 -16.16
CA ASN A 268 -10.39 24.87 -16.27
C ASN A 268 -10.07 23.48 -15.71
N PRO A 269 -10.66 22.38 -16.25
CA PRO A 269 -10.56 21.05 -15.68
C PRO A 269 -9.15 20.45 -15.84
N PRO A 270 -8.76 19.48 -14.99
CA PRO A 270 -7.51 18.74 -15.16
C PRO A 270 -7.44 18.03 -16.51
N GLN A 271 -6.24 17.95 -17.10
CA GLN A 271 -6.01 17.29 -18.39
C GLN A 271 -6.27 15.78 -18.34
N SER A 272 -6.07 15.16 -17.19
CA SER A 272 -6.17 13.70 -16.97
C SER A 272 -7.60 13.16 -17.04
N MET A 273 -8.60 13.98 -17.30
CA MET A 273 -9.98 13.53 -17.47
C MET A 273 -10.20 12.91 -18.85
N GLY A 274 -10.12 11.57 -18.89
CA GLY A 274 -10.40 10.76 -20.07
C GLY A 274 -11.90 10.62 -20.36
N ALA A 275 -12.29 9.53 -21.04
CA ALA A 275 -13.69 9.23 -21.42
C ALA A 275 -14.63 9.09 -20.20
N GLN A 276 -14.09 8.69 -19.04
CA GLN A 276 -14.81 8.74 -17.76
C GLN A 276 -14.57 10.11 -17.13
N THR A 277 -15.62 10.89 -17.02
CA THR A 277 -15.50 12.23 -16.48
C THR A 277 -15.61 12.18 -14.97
N LEU A 278 -14.58 12.66 -14.27
CA LEU A 278 -14.61 12.79 -12.82
C LEU A 278 -15.65 13.83 -12.40
N ARG A 279 -16.29 13.59 -11.27
CA ARG A 279 -17.13 14.59 -10.59
C ARG A 279 -16.52 14.89 -9.23
N PRO A 280 -16.54 16.15 -8.76
CA PRO A 280 -16.17 16.46 -7.38
C PRO A 280 -16.94 15.56 -6.40
N ARG A 281 -16.23 14.95 -5.44
CA ARG A 281 -16.82 14.06 -4.43
C ARG A 281 -16.26 14.38 -3.06
N ALA A 282 -17.11 14.76 -2.13
CA ALA A 282 -16.70 15.00 -0.76
C ALA A 282 -16.49 13.69 0.00
N PHE A 283 -15.35 13.55 0.66
CA PHE A 283 -15.05 12.37 1.48
C PHE A 283 -15.95 12.25 2.71
N LYS A 284 -16.42 13.38 3.23
CA LYS A 284 -17.38 13.44 4.35
C LYS A 284 -18.70 12.73 4.06
N ASP A 285 -19.06 12.54 2.79
CA ASP A 285 -20.29 11.86 2.36
C ASP A 285 -20.11 10.33 2.30
N ILE A 286 -18.89 9.84 2.47
CA ILE A 286 -18.56 8.41 2.50
C ILE A 286 -18.70 7.91 3.94
N PRO A 287 -19.37 6.76 4.18
CA PRO A 287 -19.51 6.20 5.53
C PRO A 287 -18.18 5.87 6.18
N SER A 288 -18.12 6.00 7.50
CA SER A 288 -16.97 5.54 8.29
C SER A 288 -16.91 4.01 8.34
N LEU A 289 -15.70 3.46 8.47
CA LEU A 289 -15.49 2.05 8.83
C LEU A 289 -15.48 1.92 10.35
N LYS A 290 -16.20 0.93 10.84
CA LYS A 290 -16.28 0.59 12.28
C LYS A 290 -16.07 -0.91 12.41
N THR A 291 -15.00 -1.31 13.06
CA THR A 291 -14.68 -2.72 13.26
C THR A 291 -14.70 -3.04 14.74
N LEU A 292 -15.48 -4.02 15.13
CA LEU A 292 -15.47 -4.60 16.49
C LEU A 292 -14.84 -5.98 16.40
N SER A 293 -13.86 -6.24 17.27
CA SER A 293 -13.19 -7.52 17.35
C SER A 293 -13.19 -8.03 18.78
N GLY A 294 -13.30 -9.33 18.94
CA GLY A 294 -13.08 -10.02 20.20
C GLY A 294 -12.11 -11.18 19.98
N PHE A 295 -11.28 -11.49 20.96
CA PHE A 295 -10.38 -12.62 20.87
C PHE A 295 -10.18 -13.33 22.19
N VAL A 296 -9.86 -14.62 22.09
CA VAL A 296 -9.46 -15.45 23.19
C VAL A 296 -8.20 -16.21 22.83
N SER A 297 -7.24 -16.27 23.72
CA SER A 297 -6.04 -17.12 23.54
C SER A 297 -5.60 -17.70 24.88
N ASP A 298 -4.88 -18.81 24.78
CA ASP A 298 -4.15 -19.41 25.89
C ASP A 298 -2.71 -19.67 25.48
N LYS A 299 -1.77 -19.30 26.33
CA LYS A 299 -0.36 -19.64 26.23
C LYS A 299 0.01 -20.57 27.36
N LEU A 300 0.23 -21.83 27.00
CA LEU A 300 0.59 -22.92 27.89
C LEU A 300 2.09 -23.17 27.82
N SER A 301 2.78 -23.07 28.95
CA SER A 301 4.18 -23.44 29.12
C SER A 301 4.30 -24.69 29.98
N LEU A 302 4.86 -25.76 29.42
CA LEU A 302 5.03 -27.05 30.07
C LEU A 302 6.49 -27.49 30.05
N THR A 303 6.92 -28.14 31.12
CA THR A 303 8.20 -28.85 31.19
C THR A 303 7.91 -30.35 31.29
N LEU A 304 8.16 -31.06 30.21
CA LEU A 304 7.97 -32.52 30.10
C LEU A 304 9.33 -33.23 30.23
N GLY A 305 9.68 -33.61 31.42
CA GLY A 305 11.02 -34.09 31.72
C GLY A 305 12.07 -32.98 31.56
N THR A 306 12.94 -33.10 30.55
CA THR A 306 13.93 -32.04 30.22
C THR A 306 13.49 -31.13 29.06
N VAL A 307 12.37 -31.44 28.40
CA VAL A 307 11.88 -30.69 27.24
C VAL A 307 10.93 -29.61 27.70
N LYS A 308 11.29 -28.34 27.45
CA LYS A 308 10.40 -27.21 27.67
C LYS A 308 9.58 -26.95 26.40
N THR A 309 8.26 -26.91 26.56
CA THR A 309 7.31 -26.73 25.46
C THR A 309 6.42 -25.53 25.74
N ASP A 310 6.32 -24.60 24.78
CA ASP A 310 5.38 -23.48 24.81
C ASP A 310 4.39 -23.66 23.66
N ILE A 311 3.10 -23.57 23.95
CA ILE A 311 2.00 -23.64 22.97
C ILE A 311 1.11 -22.43 23.18
N GLU A 312 0.91 -21.64 22.13
CA GLU A 312 -0.04 -20.53 22.14
C GLU A 312 -1.09 -20.74 21.06
N GLY A 313 -2.34 -20.86 21.47
CA GLY A 313 -3.48 -21.01 20.58
C GLY A 313 -4.58 -20.03 20.88
N GLY A 314 -5.32 -19.60 19.85
CA GLY A 314 -6.42 -18.68 20.04
C GLY A 314 -7.27 -18.46 18.82
N VAL A 315 -8.35 -17.74 18.98
CA VAL A 315 -9.28 -17.33 17.92
C VAL A 315 -9.61 -15.85 18.09
N ARG A 316 -9.55 -15.13 16.96
CA ARG A 316 -10.05 -13.76 16.84
C ARG A 316 -11.30 -13.77 15.97
N LEU A 317 -12.33 -13.06 16.40
CA LEU A 317 -13.57 -12.81 15.68
C LEU A 317 -13.65 -11.32 15.41
N SER A 318 -13.87 -10.92 14.17
CA SER A 318 -13.97 -9.51 13.80
C SER A 318 -15.18 -9.26 12.91
N ASN A 319 -15.90 -8.18 13.18
CA ASN A 319 -17.03 -7.73 12.38
C ASN A 319 -16.80 -6.27 11.95
N LEU A 320 -16.74 -6.06 10.63
CA LEU A 320 -16.78 -4.74 10.04
C LEU A 320 -18.24 -4.35 9.81
N PHE A 321 -18.71 -3.29 10.46
CA PHE A 321 -20.06 -2.76 10.29
C PHE A 321 -20.13 -1.86 9.06
N LEU A 322 -21.14 -2.08 8.24
CA LEU A 322 -21.42 -1.30 7.03
C LEU A 322 -22.68 -0.45 7.25
N ASP A 323 -22.73 0.70 6.58
CA ASP A 323 -23.96 1.50 6.50
C ASP A 323 -24.93 0.81 5.54
N ALA A 324 -26.00 0.23 6.09
CA ALA A 324 -26.96 -0.55 5.29
C ALA A 324 -27.63 0.29 4.19
N GLY A 325 -27.87 1.59 4.41
CA GLY A 325 -28.44 2.49 3.41
C GLY A 325 -27.52 2.78 2.23
N LYS A 326 -26.19 2.70 2.47
CA LYS A 326 -25.16 2.97 1.44
C LYS A 326 -24.44 1.71 0.94
N SER A 327 -24.70 0.55 1.54
CA SER A 327 -24.14 -0.76 1.16
C SER A 327 -25.16 -1.74 0.56
N ASP A 328 -26.28 -1.21 0.07
CA ASP A 328 -27.37 -1.95 -0.56
C ASP A 328 -27.93 -3.08 0.33
N GLY A 329 -28.12 -2.77 1.61
CA GLY A 329 -28.71 -3.68 2.60
C GLY A 329 -27.71 -4.64 3.29
N ARG A 330 -26.43 -4.58 2.97
CA ARG A 330 -25.42 -5.35 3.66
C ARG A 330 -25.04 -4.68 4.99
N ASN A 331 -25.18 -5.41 6.12
CA ASN A 331 -24.97 -4.85 7.45
C ASN A 331 -23.54 -5.00 7.97
N GLY A 332 -22.76 -5.96 7.42
CA GLY A 332 -21.39 -6.15 7.87
C GLY A 332 -20.65 -7.28 7.18
N ILE A 333 -19.39 -7.41 7.56
CA ILE A 333 -18.48 -8.47 7.11
C ILE A 333 -17.85 -9.11 8.35
N PHE A 334 -18.15 -10.38 8.56
CA PHE A 334 -17.65 -11.15 9.68
C PHE A 334 -16.53 -12.10 9.28
N VAL A 335 -15.48 -12.22 10.11
CA VAL A 335 -14.38 -13.16 9.92
C VAL A 335 -13.98 -13.81 11.23
N ALA A 336 -13.45 -15.05 11.14
CA ALA A 336 -12.85 -15.80 12.23
C ALA A 336 -11.41 -16.19 11.86
N GLU A 337 -10.49 -16.00 12.80
CA GLU A 337 -9.04 -16.15 12.58
C GLU A 337 -8.42 -17.03 13.68
N PRO A 338 -8.52 -18.36 13.56
CA PRO A 338 -7.81 -19.27 14.45
C PRO A 338 -6.30 -19.24 14.15
N ARG A 339 -5.48 -19.26 15.20
CA ARG A 339 -4.02 -19.30 15.12
C ARG A 339 -3.46 -20.17 16.24
N ILE A 340 -2.41 -20.92 15.93
CA ILE A 340 -1.67 -21.73 16.88
C ILE A 340 -0.17 -21.67 16.55
N ASN A 341 0.63 -21.47 17.59
CA ASN A 341 2.08 -21.54 17.56
C ASN A 341 2.56 -22.51 18.64
N ALA A 342 3.59 -23.28 18.34
CA ALA A 342 4.21 -24.17 19.30
C ALA A 342 5.73 -24.12 19.18
N SER A 343 6.41 -24.26 20.30
CA SER A 343 7.87 -24.45 20.34
C SER A 343 8.25 -25.50 21.38
N ALA A 344 9.25 -26.32 21.08
CA ALA A 344 9.76 -27.33 21.99
C ALA A 344 11.30 -27.30 22.02
N SER A 345 11.89 -27.05 23.18
CA SER A 345 13.34 -27.11 23.42
C SER A 345 13.73 -28.59 23.61
N LEU A 346 14.15 -29.21 22.51
CA LEU A 346 14.43 -30.64 22.45
C LEU A 346 15.75 -30.99 23.16
N LEU A 347 16.79 -30.18 22.92
CA LEU A 347 18.10 -30.31 23.56
C LEU A 347 18.41 -29.02 24.32
N ASN A 348 18.91 -29.18 25.54
CA ASN A 348 19.31 -28.05 26.39
C ASN A 348 20.41 -28.53 27.37
N LYS A 349 20.93 -27.62 28.19
CA LYS A 349 21.98 -27.93 29.15
C LYS A 349 21.65 -29.05 30.16
N LYS A 350 20.40 -29.40 30.33
CA LYS A 350 19.99 -30.49 31.24
C LYS A 350 20.12 -31.86 30.60
N ASN A 351 20.07 -31.98 29.27
CA ASN A 351 20.09 -33.25 28.52
C ASN A 351 21.15 -33.33 27.43
N ASN A 352 21.93 -32.28 27.21
CA ASN A 352 22.95 -32.23 26.17
C ASN A 352 24.16 -31.36 26.58
N THR A 353 25.36 -31.73 26.13
CA THR A 353 26.61 -31.01 26.43
C THR A 353 27.00 -29.99 25.35
N LEU A 354 26.50 -30.17 24.12
CA LEU A 354 26.84 -29.29 22.98
C LEU A 354 25.89 -28.12 22.87
N PHE A 355 24.58 -28.37 22.95
CA PHE A 355 23.57 -27.35 22.77
C PHE A 355 23.17 -26.74 24.12
N ASP A 356 23.24 -25.41 24.21
CA ASP A 356 22.58 -24.67 25.28
C ASP A 356 21.07 -24.67 25.08
N ASP A 357 20.61 -24.68 23.80
CA ASP A 357 19.24 -24.86 23.37
C ASP A 357 19.21 -25.32 21.92
N LEU A 358 18.36 -26.30 21.63
CA LEU A 358 17.93 -26.68 20.27
C LEU A 358 16.42 -26.83 20.30
N SER A 359 15.74 -25.90 19.65
CA SER A 359 14.28 -25.80 19.68
C SER A 359 13.67 -25.98 18.29
N LEU A 360 12.60 -26.79 18.25
CA LEU A 360 11.72 -26.92 17.09
C LEU A 360 10.53 -25.97 17.29
N THR A 361 10.18 -25.22 16.26
CA THR A 361 9.02 -24.30 16.26
C THR A 361 8.11 -24.62 15.12
N GLY A 362 6.82 -24.41 15.28
CA GLY A 362 5.85 -24.58 14.23
C GLY A 362 4.60 -23.76 14.49
N GLY A 363 3.88 -23.42 13.45
CA GLY A 363 2.66 -22.65 13.58
C GLY A 363 1.73 -22.82 12.40
N PHE A 364 0.46 -22.54 12.64
CA PHE A 364 -0.60 -22.46 11.65
C PHE A 364 -1.54 -21.31 12.00
N GLY A 365 -1.94 -20.52 10.99
CA GLY A 365 -2.83 -19.39 11.25
C GLY A 365 -3.61 -18.95 10.03
N LEU A 366 -4.80 -18.44 10.32
CA LEU A 366 -5.65 -17.73 9.38
C LEU A 366 -5.62 -16.24 9.72
N SER A 367 -5.53 -15.39 8.70
CA SER A 367 -5.58 -13.94 8.83
C SER A 367 -6.42 -13.36 7.70
N ASN A 368 -7.13 -12.28 7.98
CA ASN A 368 -7.96 -11.61 7.00
C ASN A 368 -7.66 -10.11 6.96
N LYS A 369 -7.80 -9.53 5.77
CA LYS A 369 -7.78 -8.08 5.54
C LYS A 369 -9.17 -7.65 5.10
N MET A 370 -9.77 -6.74 5.86
CA MET A 370 -11.07 -6.16 5.50
C MET A 370 -10.95 -5.24 4.28
N PRO A 371 -11.99 -5.14 3.46
CA PRO A 371 -12.01 -4.18 2.36
C PRO A 371 -11.92 -2.74 2.87
N THR A 372 -11.20 -1.90 2.15
CA THR A 372 -11.10 -0.46 2.46
C THR A 372 -12.27 0.31 1.85
N LEU A 373 -12.39 1.60 2.19
CA LEU A 373 -13.42 2.50 1.66
C LEU A 373 -13.46 2.54 0.13
N LEU A 374 -12.30 2.43 -0.54
CA LEU A 374 -12.20 2.36 -2.00
C LEU A 374 -13.03 1.24 -2.62
N TYR A 375 -13.00 0.05 -2.01
CA TYR A 375 -13.70 -1.12 -2.52
C TYR A 375 -15.15 -1.21 -2.04
N LEU A 376 -15.46 -0.65 -0.86
CA LEU A 376 -16.80 -0.72 -0.27
C LEU A 376 -17.74 0.34 -0.80
N TYR A 377 -17.22 1.55 -1.07
CA TYR A 377 -18.00 2.72 -1.47
C TYR A 377 -17.36 3.41 -2.69
N PRO A 378 -17.22 2.69 -3.83
CA PRO A 378 -16.76 3.30 -5.07
C PRO A 378 -17.68 4.44 -5.49
N ASP A 379 -17.16 5.38 -6.29
CA ASP A 379 -17.97 6.44 -6.86
C ASP A 379 -18.84 5.94 -8.01
N TYR A 380 -19.81 6.72 -8.44
CA TYR A 380 -20.54 6.48 -9.68
C TYR A 380 -19.59 6.63 -10.87
N VAL A 381 -19.92 5.97 -11.96
CA VAL A 381 -19.19 6.09 -13.22
C VAL A 381 -20.00 6.93 -14.18
N TYR A 382 -19.39 7.96 -14.73
CA TYR A 382 -20.00 8.88 -15.66
C TYR A 382 -19.40 8.71 -17.05
N TYR A 383 -20.22 8.60 -18.07
CA TYR A 383 -19.83 8.64 -19.46
C TYR A 383 -20.44 9.85 -20.13
N ASP A 384 -19.61 10.82 -20.46
CA ASP A 384 -20.03 12.06 -21.12
C ASP A 384 -19.77 11.94 -22.63
N ASN A 385 -20.83 11.69 -23.37
CA ASN A 385 -20.79 11.50 -24.81
C ASN A 385 -21.05 12.84 -25.53
N PRO A 386 -20.06 13.37 -26.29
CA PRO A 386 -20.28 14.60 -27.07
C PRO A 386 -21.41 14.39 -28.11
N SER A 387 -22.54 15.01 -27.87
CA SER A 387 -23.72 14.94 -28.73
C SER A 387 -23.73 16.04 -29.79
N LEU A 388 -23.24 17.23 -29.45
CA LEU A 388 -23.02 18.34 -30.37
C LEU A 388 -21.85 19.19 -29.89
N SER A 389 -20.96 19.57 -30.78
CA SER A 389 -19.88 20.52 -30.51
C SER A 389 -19.81 21.50 -31.68
N LYS A 390 -20.69 22.54 -31.67
CA LYS A 390 -20.70 23.63 -32.66
C LYS A 390 -19.99 24.83 -32.06
N TYR A 391 -18.71 24.97 -32.39
CA TYR A 391 -17.91 26.15 -32.02
C TYR A 391 -17.99 27.24 -33.09
N SER A 392 -18.04 28.48 -32.69
CA SER A 392 -17.96 29.68 -33.52
C SER A 392 -17.25 30.79 -32.76
N ASP A 393 -16.62 31.74 -33.45
CA ASP A 393 -16.07 32.94 -32.79
C ASP A 393 -17.19 33.86 -32.27
N ASN A 394 -18.32 33.84 -32.96
CA ASN A 394 -19.57 34.46 -32.47
C ASN A 394 -20.20 33.58 -31.38
N GLN A 395 -20.35 34.13 -30.18
CA GLN A 395 -20.92 33.37 -29.05
C GLN A 395 -22.36 32.92 -29.28
N ASN A 396 -23.15 33.67 -30.01
CA ASN A 396 -24.55 33.32 -30.32
C ASN A 396 -24.68 32.12 -31.27
N ASP A 397 -23.61 31.79 -31.99
CA ASP A 397 -23.53 30.65 -32.90
C ASP A 397 -22.86 29.42 -32.32
N ARG A 398 -22.73 29.39 -30.98
CA ARG A 398 -22.13 28.25 -30.25
C ARG A 398 -23.21 27.43 -29.58
N LEU A 399 -23.07 26.11 -29.68
CA LEU A 399 -23.83 25.17 -28.87
C LEU A 399 -23.00 23.91 -28.61
N ALA A 400 -22.89 23.56 -27.36
CA ALA A 400 -22.24 22.34 -26.91
C ALA A 400 -23.26 21.49 -26.15
N LEU A 401 -23.41 20.23 -26.54
CA LEU A 401 -24.28 19.27 -25.88
C LEU A 401 -23.57 17.99 -25.55
N ILE A 402 -23.74 17.49 -24.33
CA ILE A 402 -23.26 16.21 -23.86
C ILE A 402 -24.43 15.35 -23.43
N SER A 403 -24.44 14.11 -23.86
CA SER A 403 -25.30 13.07 -23.31
C SER A 403 -24.55 12.33 -22.22
N THR A 404 -24.97 12.49 -20.97
CA THR A 404 -24.39 11.86 -19.81
C THR A 404 -25.10 10.56 -19.46
N ASP A 405 -24.35 9.46 -19.39
CA ASP A 405 -24.79 8.20 -18.79
C ASP A 405 -24.16 8.03 -17.43
N ILE A 406 -24.91 7.42 -16.49
CA ILE A 406 -24.47 7.22 -15.12
C ILE A 406 -24.68 5.78 -14.71
N ILE A 407 -23.59 5.13 -14.30
CA ILE A 407 -23.65 3.83 -13.65
C ILE A 407 -23.64 4.06 -12.14
N THR A 408 -24.75 3.77 -11.50
CA THR A 408 -24.94 3.93 -10.05
C THR A 408 -24.68 2.64 -9.27
N ASP A 409 -24.88 1.46 -9.90
CA ASP A 409 -24.57 0.13 -9.30
C ASP A 409 -23.08 -0.21 -9.45
N THR A 410 -22.22 0.57 -8.83
CA THR A 410 -20.76 0.38 -8.87
C THR A 410 -20.24 -0.54 -7.78
N LYS A 411 -21.05 -0.86 -6.77
CA LYS A 411 -20.67 -1.66 -5.61
C LYS A 411 -20.70 -3.16 -5.91
N ASN A 412 -19.86 -3.89 -5.19
CA ASN A 412 -19.90 -5.35 -5.19
C ASN A 412 -20.41 -5.88 -3.85
N ARG A 413 -21.67 -6.34 -3.83
CA ARG A 413 -22.32 -6.90 -2.63
C ARG A 413 -21.69 -8.21 -2.16
N ASN A 414 -20.99 -8.91 -3.06
CA ASN A 414 -20.35 -10.21 -2.81
C ASN A 414 -18.85 -10.09 -2.50
N LEU A 415 -18.34 -8.88 -2.29
CA LEU A 415 -16.93 -8.66 -1.97
C LEU A 415 -16.57 -9.37 -0.66
N LYS A 416 -15.56 -10.24 -0.71
CA LYS A 416 -15.08 -11.02 0.41
C LYS A 416 -13.82 -10.36 1.01
N PRO A 417 -13.53 -10.55 2.31
CA PRO A 417 -12.23 -10.19 2.86
C PRO A 417 -11.10 -10.93 2.13
N ALA A 418 -9.97 -10.26 1.97
CA ALA A 418 -8.76 -10.94 1.54
C ALA A 418 -8.30 -11.88 2.66
N HIS A 419 -7.90 -13.08 2.29
CA HIS A 419 -7.67 -14.20 3.22
C HIS A 419 -6.26 -14.74 3.04
N SER A 420 -5.53 -14.93 4.14
CA SER A 420 -4.22 -15.58 4.18
C SER A 420 -4.27 -16.81 5.08
N ARG A 421 -3.81 -17.95 4.55
CA ARG A 421 -3.53 -19.17 5.31
C ARG A 421 -2.04 -19.40 5.33
N LYS A 422 -1.45 -19.37 6.51
CA LYS A 422 -0.02 -19.54 6.72
C LYS A 422 0.27 -20.74 7.61
N TRP A 423 1.32 -21.46 7.28
CA TRP A 423 1.96 -22.43 8.19
C TRP A 423 3.47 -22.29 8.10
N GLU A 424 4.16 -22.63 9.17
CA GLU A 424 5.61 -22.55 9.24
C GLU A 424 6.18 -23.66 10.11
N LEU A 425 7.43 -24.01 9.83
CA LEU A 425 8.23 -24.94 10.60
C LEU A 425 9.64 -24.38 10.73
N GLY A 426 10.15 -24.29 11.94
CA GLY A 426 11.43 -23.67 12.22
C GLY A 426 12.29 -24.52 13.16
N LEU A 427 13.59 -24.31 13.04
CA LEU A 427 14.61 -24.85 13.95
C LEU A 427 15.42 -23.68 14.46
N SER A 428 15.63 -23.57 15.76
CA SER A 428 16.53 -22.58 16.36
C SER A 428 17.53 -23.28 17.30
N PHE A 429 18.74 -22.76 17.37
CA PHE A 429 19.76 -23.31 18.23
C PHE A 429 20.63 -22.25 18.90
N ARG A 430 21.23 -22.63 20.03
CA ARG A 430 22.28 -21.88 20.73
C ARG A 430 23.38 -22.84 21.15
N ILE A 431 24.63 -22.45 20.85
CA ILE A 431 25.86 -23.15 21.25
C ILE A 431 26.82 -22.06 21.75
N GLY A 432 26.98 -21.92 23.07
CA GLY A 432 27.78 -20.86 23.66
C GLY A 432 27.33 -19.46 23.21
N LYS A 433 28.22 -18.73 22.53
CA LYS A 433 27.91 -17.39 22.01
C LYS A 433 27.17 -17.41 20.65
N THR A 434 27.19 -18.54 19.97
CA THR A 434 26.57 -18.69 18.64
C THR A 434 25.09 -19.06 18.76
N LYS A 435 24.24 -18.35 18.05
CA LYS A 435 22.82 -18.66 17.92
C LYS A 435 22.41 -18.58 16.46
N GLY A 436 21.42 -19.40 16.10
CA GLY A 436 20.91 -19.40 14.74
C GLY A 436 19.49 -19.91 14.66
N PHE A 437 18.85 -19.66 13.52
CA PHE A 437 17.55 -20.20 13.17
C PHE A 437 17.44 -20.47 11.68
N LEU A 438 16.56 -21.39 11.35
CA LEU A 438 16.11 -21.73 9.99
C LEU A 438 14.61 -21.93 10.04
N THR A 439 13.85 -21.21 9.23
CA THR A 439 12.38 -21.33 9.19
C THR A 439 11.92 -21.47 7.75
N TYR A 440 11.20 -22.52 7.46
CA TYR A 440 10.42 -22.66 6.23
C TYR A 440 9.00 -22.19 6.48
N PHE A 441 8.43 -21.42 5.54
CA PHE A 441 7.03 -20.99 5.60
C PHE A 441 6.32 -21.21 4.25
N ASN A 442 5.01 -21.38 4.33
CA ASN A 442 4.11 -21.37 3.19
C ASN A 442 2.89 -20.52 3.51
N GLU A 443 2.54 -19.62 2.61
CA GLU A 443 1.49 -18.64 2.76
C GLU A 443 0.64 -18.59 1.49
N ASN A 444 -0.66 -18.83 1.63
CA ASN A 444 -1.62 -18.83 0.53
C ASN A 444 -2.63 -17.71 0.74
N HIS A 445 -2.52 -16.68 -0.11
CA HIS A 445 -3.41 -15.53 -0.16
C HIS A 445 -4.48 -15.76 -1.21
N ARG A 446 -5.73 -15.48 -0.84
CA ARG A 446 -6.88 -15.53 -1.73
C ARG A 446 -7.77 -14.31 -1.56
N ASN A 447 -8.62 -14.08 -2.54
CA ASN A 447 -9.56 -12.96 -2.54
C ASN A 447 -8.86 -11.59 -2.40
N GLU A 448 -7.63 -11.43 -2.91
CA GLU A 448 -6.96 -10.13 -2.92
C GLU A 448 -7.79 -9.14 -3.74
N PHE A 449 -7.87 -7.89 -3.24
CA PHE A 449 -8.71 -6.86 -3.83
C PHE A 449 -8.14 -6.34 -5.15
N GLY A 450 -9.05 -6.04 -6.06
CA GLY A 450 -8.78 -5.39 -7.33
C GLY A 450 -10.08 -4.91 -7.96
N PHE A 451 -10.04 -4.62 -9.25
CA PHE A 451 -11.20 -4.25 -10.04
C PHE A 451 -11.35 -5.22 -11.20
N SER A 452 -12.56 -5.75 -11.38
CA SER A 452 -12.92 -6.52 -12.57
C SER A 452 -13.53 -5.59 -13.62
N SER A 453 -13.11 -5.75 -14.86
CA SER A 453 -13.64 -4.96 -15.97
C SER A 453 -15.11 -5.34 -16.24
N GLN A 454 -15.96 -4.33 -16.37
CA GLN A 454 -17.36 -4.44 -16.75
C GLN A 454 -17.58 -3.70 -18.05
N LEU A 455 -18.44 -4.22 -18.92
CA LEU A 455 -18.79 -3.60 -20.19
C LEU A 455 -20.09 -2.79 -20.03
N TYR A 456 -20.14 -1.63 -20.68
CA TYR A 456 -21.30 -0.77 -20.75
C TYR A 456 -21.53 -0.27 -22.17
N TRP A 457 -22.78 -0.30 -22.63
CA TRP A 457 -23.21 0.21 -23.92
C TRP A 457 -23.93 1.54 -23.71
N SER A 458 -23.31 2.63 -24.12
CA SER A 458 -23.89 3.97 -24.09
C SER A 458 -24.61 4.23 -25.40
N LYS A 459 -25.90 4.52 -25.32
CA LYS A 459 -26.75 4.88 -26.47
C LYS A 459 -27.17 6.34 -26.37
N TYR A 460 -26.75 7.14 -27.32
CA TYR A 460 -27.00 8.57 -27.30
C TYR A 460 -27.30 9.11 -28.72
N MET A 461 -27.91 10.30 -28.78
CA MET A 461 -28.19 11.01 -30.03
C MET A 461 -27.03 11.97 -30.34
N ARG A 462 -26.52 11.90 -31.54
CA ARG A 462 -25.48 12.79 -32.06
C ARG A 462 -26.06 13.70 -33.10
N TYR A 463 -25.87 15.00 -32.93
CA TYR A 463 -26.31 16.04 -33.85
C TYR A 463 -25.14 16.52 -34.69
N SER A 464 -25.42 16.87 -35.95
CA SER A 464 -24.47 17.52 -36.86
C SER A 464 -25.16 18.71 -37.49
N LEU A 465 -24.61 19.89 -37.30
CA LEU A 465 -25.10 21.11 -37.88
C LEU A 465 -24.22 21.54 -39.05
N PRO A 466 -24.79 22.09 -40.13
CA PRO A 466 -24.01 22.62 -41.25
C PRO A 466 -23.09 23.78 -40.76
N PRO A 467 -21.95 24.02 -41.42
CA PRO A 467 -21.09 25.16 -41.09
C PRO A 467 -21.81 26.51 -41.10
N THR A 468 -22.81 26.65 -41.98
CA THR A 468 -23.65 27.85 -42.17
C THR A 468 -24.73 28.04 -41.12
N ALA A 469 -24.94 27.07 -40.22
CA ALA A 469 -25.92 27.18 -39.15
C ALA A 469 -25.58 28.32 -38.19
N THR A 470 -26.54 29.18 -37.92
CA THR A 470 -26.46 30.27 -36.95
C THR A 470 -27.52 30.10 -35.88
N ASP A 471 -27.39 30.77 -34.74
CA ASP A 471 -28.34 30.80 -33.64
C ASP A 471 -28.84 29.39 -33.23
N PRO A 472 -27.91 28.41 -32.98
CA PRO A 472 -28.31 27.08 -32.54
C PRO A 472 -28.86 27.11 -31.12
N MET A 473 -30.02 26.46 -30.91
CA MET A 473 -30.71 26.41 -29.63
C MET A 473 -31.02 24.97 -29.23
N PHE A 474 -30.98 24.71 -27.95
CA PHE A 474 -31.39 23.43 -27.37
C PHE A 474 -32.56 23.64 -26.41
N ASN A 475 -33.59 22.84 -26.55
CA ASN A 475 -34.74 22.84 -25.65
C ASN A 475 -34.64 21.62 -24.73
N GLU A 476 -34.26 21.84 -23.45
CA GLU A 476 -34.10 20.76 -22.45
C GLU A 476 -35.42 19.97 -22.22
N THR A 477 -36.59 20.59 -22.39
CA THR A 477 -37.87 19.93 -22.13
C THR A 477 -38.25 18.97 -23.25
N THR A 478 -38.02 19.36 -24.51
CA THR A 478 -38.40 18.53 -25.68
C THR A 478 -37.22 17.70 -26.20
N GLY A 479 -35.98 18.04 -25.84
CA GLY A 479 -34.76 17.43 -26.37
C GLY A 479 -34.43 17.88 -27.81
N GLU A 480 -35.16 18.88 -28.35
CA GLU A 480 -34.96 19.34 -29.73
C GLU A 480 -33.78 20.32 -29.84
N VAL A 481 -33.02 20.17 -30.91
CA VAL A 481 -32.00 21.12 -31.35
C VAL A 481 -32.49 21.83 -32.58
N THR A 482 -32.54 23.16 -32.54
CA THR A 482 -32.92 23.99 -33.68
C THR A 482 -31.78 24.94 -34.05
N TYR A 483 -31.74 25.41 -35.30
CA TYR A 483 -30.77 26.40 -35.76
C TYR A 483 -31.37 27.21 -36.90
N LYS A 484 -30.78 28.35 -37.23
CA LYS A 484 -31.18 29.14 -38.38
C LYS A 484 -30.31 28.85 -39.60
N GLU A 485 -30.94 28.60 -40.72
CA GLU A 485 -30.32 28.49 -42.04
C GLU A 485 -31.04 29.40 -43.01
N ASN A 486 -30.34 30.34 -43.62
CA ASN A 486 -30.90 31.39 -44.49
C ASN A 486 -32.06 32.16 -43.82
N GLY A 487 -31.99 32.39 -42.52
CA GLY A 487 -33.01 33.11 -41.74
C GLY A 487 -34.21 32.26 -41.30
N MET A 488 -34.34 31.00 -41.74
CA MET A 488 -35.41 30.08 -41.34
C MET A 488 -34.97 29.17 -40.23
N THR A 489 -35.87 28.89 -39.29
CA THR A 489 -35.61 27.92 -38.21
C THR A 489 -35.74 26.48 -38.77
N VAL A 490 -34.68 25.68 -38.55
CA VAL A 490 -34.62 24.29 -38.96
C VAL A 490 -34.39 23.43 -37.71
N THR A 491 -35.09 22.30 -37.58
CA THR A 491 -34.87 21.31 -36.54
C THR A 491 -33.79 20.32 -37.00
N ALA A 492 -32.74 20.13 -36.18
CA ALA A 492 -31.69 19.21 -36.48
C ALA A 492 -32.10 17.75 -36.27
N ASN A 493 -31.81 16.88 -37.24
CA ASN A 493 -32.08 15.44 -37.13
C ASN A 493 -30.85 14.72 -36.49
N PRO A 494 -31.01 14.09 -35.33
CA PRO A 494 -29.90 13.35 -34.73
C PRO A 494 -29.72 11.96 -35.34
N THR A 495 -28.49 11.45 -35.21
CA THR A 495 -28.15 10.06 -35.50
C THR A 495 -27.95 9.32 -34.18
N GLN A 496 -28.58 8.14 -34.03
CA GLN A 496 -28.38 7.31 -32.85
C GLN A 496 -26.97 6.68 -32.91
N MET A 497 -26.19 6.86 -31.85
CA MET A 497 -24.90 6.29 -31.66
C MET A 497 -24.96 5.23 -30.57
N THR A 498 -24.08 4.23 -30.66
CA THR A 498 -23.82 3.26 -29.57
C THR A 498 -22.34 3.15 -29.40
N ASP A 499 -21.84 3.56 -28.25
CA ASP A 499 -20.44 3.41 -27.88
C ASP A 499 -20.29 2.35 -26.77
N MET A 500 -19.22 1.58 -26.84
CA MET A 500 -18.87 0.58 -25.83
C MET A 500 -17.80 1.15 -24.91
N TYR A 501 -18.00 0.99 -23.62
CA TYR A 501 -17.07 1.44 -22.59
C TYR A 501 -16.79 0.33 -21.59
N THR A 502 -15.66 0.42 -20.92
CA THR A 502 -15.31 -0.48 -19.81
C THR A 502 -15.08 0.34 -18.55
N TRP A 503 -15.50 -0.22 -17.41
CA TRP A 503 -15.25 0.34 -16.09
C TRP A 503 -14.88 -0.73 -15.09
N GLY A 504 -14.27 -0.33 -13.96
CA GLY A 504 -13.79 -1.25 -12.94
C GLY A 504 -14.78 -1.40 -11.78
N LYS A 505 -15.32 -2.62 -11.58
CA LYS A 505 -16.12 -2.97 -10.40
C LYS A 505 -15.23 -3.59 -9.33
N PRO A 506 -15.24 -3.12 -8.05
CA PRO A 506 -14.48 -3.73 -6.96
C PRO A 506 -14.72 -5.25 -6.90
N SER A 507 -13.66 -6.01 -6.84
CA SER A 507 -13.75 -7.48 -6.90
C SER A 507 -12.58 -8.13 -6.19
N ASN A 508 -12.72 -9.41 -5.88
CA ASN A 508 -11.62 -10.25 -5.45
C ASN A 508 -10.98 -10.86 -6.71
N THR A 509 -9.85 -10.32 -7.13
CA THR A 509 -9.31 -10.58 -8.48
C THR A 509 -8.07 -11.45 -8.51
N THR A 510 -7.39 -11.62 -7.38
CA THR A 510 -6.04 -12.17 -7.39
C THR A 510 -5.85 -13.17 -6.26
N ARG A 511 -5.04 -14.17 -6.52
CA ARG A 511 -4.44 -15.03 -5.50
C ARG A 511 -2.93 -14.99 -5.58
N SER A 512 -2.25 -15.22 -4.45
CA SER A 512 -0.80 -15.43 -4.43
C SER A 512 -0.39 -16.53 -3.47
N ILE A 513 0.56 -17.35 -3.89
CA ILE A 513 1.19 -18.38 -3.06
C ILE A 513 2.62 -17.94 -2.85
N LYS A 514 3.02 -17.84 -1.58
CA LYS A 514 4.37 -17.49 -1.19
C LYS A 514 4.93 -18.62 -0.33
N HIS A 515 6.14 -19.05 -0.62
CA HIS A 515 6.87 -19.93 0.28
C HIS A 515 8.35 -19.60 0.24
N GLY A 516 9.04 -19.98 1.28
CA GLY A 516 10.45 -19.64 1.37
C GLY A 516 11.12 -20.17 2.63
N VAL A 517 12.40 -19.88 2.69
CA VAL A 517 13.25 -20.20 3.82
C VAL A 517 13.89 -18.92 4.34
N GLU A 518 13.73 -18.65 5.63
CA GLU A 518 14.43 -17.58 6.33
C GLU A 518 15.51 -18.20 7.23
N TYR A 519 16.67 -17.57 7.31
CA TYR A 519 17.75 -18.03 8.17
C TYR A 519 18.51 -16.87 8.79
N GLY A 520 19.08 -17.14 9.97
CA GLY A 520 19.94 -16.21 10.66
C GLY A 520 20.97 -16.94 11.49
N LEU A 521 22.19 -16.40 11.55
CA LEU A 521 23.32 -16.86 12.35
C LEU A 521 23.96 -15.65 13.02
N ASP A 522 24.16 -15.72 14.31
CA ASP A 522 24.88 -14.73 15.09
C ASP A 522 25.99 -15.45 15.85
N PHE A 523 27.23 -15.19 15.48
CA PHE A 523 28.40 -15.85 16.06
C PHE A 523 28.87 -15.21 17.37
N GLY A 524 28.20 -14.11 17.80
CA GLY A 524 28.66 -13.32 18.93
C GLY A 524 30.00 -12.60 18.64
N THR A 525 30.70 -12.19 19.68
CA THR A 525 31.98 -11.46 19.55
C THR A 525 33.16 -12.43 19.61
N PHE A 526 33.99 -12.40 18.57
CA PHE A 526 35.28 -13.02 18.56
C PHE A 526 36.29 -12.09 19.25
N GLU A 527 36.62 -12.41 20.48
CA GLU A 527 37.38 -11.53 21.38
C GLU A 527 38.77 -11.08 20.86
N PRO A 528 39.56 -11.93 20.17
CA PRO A 528 40.88 -11.50 19.64
C PRO A 528 40.76 -10.35 18.63
N LEU A 529 39.73 -10.35 17.80
CA LEU A 529 39.47 -9.28 16.80
C LEU A 529 38.47 -8.24 17.28
N LYS A 530 37.88 -8.40 18.48
CA LYS A 530 36.82 -7.54 18.99
C LYS A 530 35.67 -7.36 17.98
N THR A 531 35.41 -8.41 17.18
CA THR A 531 34.48 -8.37 16.05
C THR A 531 33.34 -9.35 16.26
N SER A 532 32.13 -8.91 16.12
CA SER A 532 30.94 -9.75 15.99
C SER A 532 30.55 -9.91 14.54
N LEU A 533 30.03 -11.10 14.16
CA LEU A 533 29.49 -11.41 12.86
C LEU A 533 28.06 -11.89 13.01
N SER A 534 27.14 -11.23 12.32
CA SER A 534 25.79 -11.72 12.11
C SER A 534 25.49 -11.88 10.63
N ILE A 535 24.83 -12.99 10.30
CA ILE A 535 24.39 -13.35 8.94
C ILE A 535 22.88 -13.52 8.98
N ASN A 536 22.17 -12.93 8.07
CA ASN A 536 20.75 -13.20 7.87
C ASN A 536 20.40 -13.17 6.39
N GLY A 537 19.43 -13.96 6.02
CA GLY A 537 19.01 -14.04 4.63
C GLY A 537 17.71 -14.79 4.46
N ALA A 538 17.28 -14.82 3.22
CA ALA A 538 16.06 -15.52 2.84
C ALA A 538 16.08 -15.96 1.38
N TRP A 539 15.37 -17.03 1.11
CA TRP A 539 14.87 -17.39 -0.21
C TRP A 539 13.36 -17.23 -0.22
N PHE A 540 12.83 -16.57 -1.25
CA PHE A 540 11.40 -16.39 -1.47
C PHE A 540 11.03 -16.87 -2.86
N HIS A 541 9.91 -17.58 -2.94
CA HIS A 541 9.20 -17.90 -4.16
C HIS A 541 7.78 -17.37 -4.06
N VAL A 542 7.34 -16.61 -5.05
CA VAL A 542 6.02 -16.00 -5.11
C VAL A 542 5.37 -16.32 -6.45
N ASP A 543 4.24 -17.01 -6.44
CA ASP A 543 3.38 -17.25 -7.61
C ASP A 543 2.08 -16.45 -7.44
N ARG A 544 1.89 -15.44 -8.29
CA ARG A 544 0.71 -14.58 -8.29
C ARG A 544 -0.09 -14.76 -9.56
N ARG A 545 -1.43 -14.86 -9.45
CA ARG A 545 -2.35 -15.06 -10.59
C ARG A 545 -3.63 -14.27 -10.45
N HIS A 546 -4.13 -13.77 -11.58
CA HIS A 546 -5.46 -13.21 -11.69
C HIS A 546 -6.50 -14.34 -11.83
N GLU A 547 -7.54 -14.29 -11.00
CA GLU A 547 -8.61 -15.31 -10.96
C GLU A 547 -9.90 -14.84 -11.67
N THR A 548 -9.92 -13.61 -12.18
CA THR A 548 -11.05 -13.04 -12.91
C THR A 548 -10.75 -12.90 -14.39
N THR A 549 -11.77 -13.00 -15.21
CA THR A 549 -11.71 -12.65 -16.64
C THR A 549 -11.43 -11.17 -16.80
N SER A 550 -10.85 -10.78 -17.93
CA SER A 550 -10.64 -9.40 -18.31
C SER A 550 -11.28 -9.09 -19.66
N LEU A 551 -11.59 -7.82 -19.91
CA LEU A 551 -12.09 -7.36 -21.19
C LEU A 551 -10.94 -6.72 -21.96
N ASN A 552 -10.74 -7.16 -23.19
CA ASN A 552 -9.81 -6.50 -24.11
C ASN A 552 -10.62 -5.57 -25.01
N TYR A 553 -10.54 -4.28 -24.69
CA TYR A 553 -11.18 -3.18 -25.39
C TYR A 553 -10.15 -2.48 -26.29
N ILE A 554 -10.26 -2.66 -27.59
CA ILE A 554 -9.30 -2.12 -28.56
C ILE A 554 -9.45 -0.59 -28.67
N ASN A 555 -10.65 -0.13 -29.02
CA ASN A 555 -11.02 1.29 -29.05
C ASN A 555 -12.53 1.44 -29.25
N LYS A 556 -13.08 2.65 -29.08
CA LYS A 556 -14.52 2.94 -29.17
C LYS A 556 -15.14 2.73 -30.55
N THR A 557 -14.32 2.68 -31.62
CA THR A 557 -14.82 2.48 -32.99
C THR A 557 -14.79 1.02 -33.43
N PHE A 558 -14.15 0.14 -32.66
CA PHE A 558 -14.11 -1.29 -32.93
C PHE A 558 -15.43 -1.96 -32.50
N ASP A 559 -15.97 -2.85 -33.31
CA ASP A 559 -17.31 -3.39 -33.10
C ASP A 559 -17.40 -4.52 -32.07
N TYR A 560 -16.28 -4.95 -31.54
CA TYR A 560 -16.20 -6.09 -30.64
C TYR A 560 -15.33 -5.80 -29.42
N VAL A 561 -15.69 -6.40 -28.28
CA VAL A 561 -14.89 -6.43 -27.05
C VAL A 561 -14.71 -7.88 -26.64
N SER A 562 -13.47 -8.35 -26.59
CA SER A 562 -13.19 -9.72 -26.20
C SER A 562 -13.19 -9.94 -24.69
N VAL A 563 -13.60 -11.13 -24.28
CA VAL A 563 -13.53 -11.63 -22.90
C VAL A 563 -12.35 -12.58 -22.81
N LEU A 564 -11.27 -12.12 -22.20
CA LEU A 564 -10.07 -12.94 -22.00
C LEU A 564 -10.21 -13.83 -20.77
N PRO A 565 -9.67 -15.06 -20.80
CA PRO A 565 -9.72 -15.96 -19.66
C PRO A 565 -8.88 -15.43 -18.48
N SER A 566 -9.17 -15.94 -17.28
CA SER A 566 -8.32 -15.76 -16.11
C SER A 566 -6.99 -16.51 -16.24
N GLY A 567 -6.03 -16.25 -15.35
CA GLY A 567 -4.82 -17.06 -15.25
C GLY A 567 -3.53 -16.36 -15.63
N TYR A 568 -3.60 -15.09 -16.10
CA TYR A 568 -2.38 -14.27 -16.24
C TYR A 568 -1.76 -14.01 -14.86
N GLY A 569 -0.44 -14.15 -14.77
CA GLY A 569 0.27 -13.95 -13.52
C GLY A 569 1.78 -13.90 -13.71
N ASN A 570 2.49 -13.87 -12.59
CA ASN A 570 3.94 -13.89 -12.58
C ASN A 570 4.49 -14.74 -11.45
N VAL A 571 5.67 -15.30 -11.67
CA VAL A 571 6.47 -16.01 -10.66
C VAL A 571 7.73 -15.23 -10.41
N GLN A 572 8.05 -15.04 -9.15
CA GLN A 572 9.26 -14.34 -8.70
C GLN A 572 10.03 -15.24 -7.73
N ASP A 573 11.35 -15.30 -7.91
CA ASP A 573 12.28 -15.96 -6.99
C ASP A 573 13.36 -14.97 -6.57
N ARG A 574 13.73 -15.00 -5.28
CA ARG A 574 14.85 -14.19 -4.79
C ARG A 574 15.58 -14.89 -3.67
N ILE A 575 16.92 -14.86 -3.74
CA ILE A 575 17.83 -15.33 -2.67
C ILE A 575 18.74 -14.17 -2.31
N ASN A 576 18.69 -13.77 -1.04
CA ASN A 576 19.58 -12.71 -0.53
C ASN A 576 20.19 -13.06 0.82
N THR A 577 21.38 -12.52 1.10
CA THR A 577 22.09 -12.65 2.38
C THR A 577 22.70 -11.31 2.76
N ASN A 578 22.60 -10.97 4.04
CA ASN A 578 23.27 -9.83 4.64
C ASN A 578 24.32 -10.34 5.64
N PHE A 579 25.54 -9.88 5.48
CA PHE A 579 26.62 -10.09 6.43
C PHE A 579 26.88 -8.77 7.15
N ARG A 580 26.88 -8.78 8.48
CA ARG A 580 27.16 -7.61 9.30
C ARG A 580 28.31 -7.90 10.25
N PHE A 581 29.38 -7.16 10.08
CA PHE A 581 30.55 -7.18 10.94
C PHE A 581 30.54 -5.92 11.82
N ILE A 582 30.69 -6.08 13.13
CA ILE A 582 30.84 -4.97 14.06
C ILE A 582 32.10 -5.19 14.83
N THR A 583 33.12 -4.32 14.62
CA THR A 583 34.38 -4.31 15.33
C THR A 583 34.40 -3.13 16.29
N HIS A 584 34.48 -3.40 17.59
CA HIS A 584 34.57 -2.37 18.61
C HIS A 584 35.96 -2.40 19.22
N ILE A 585 36.73 -1.31 19.11
CA ILE A 585 38.07 -1.14 19.65
C ILE A 585 38.02 -0.14 20.80
N PRO A 586 37.81 -0.58 22.06
CA PRO A 586 37.60 0.32 23.20
C PRO A 586 38.80 1.22 23.48
N ALA A 587 40.04 0.72 23.25
CA ALA A 587 41.27 1.47 23.51
C ALA A 587 41.35 2.81 22.76
N VAL A 588 40.78 2.84 21.55
CA VAL A 588 40.71 4.06 20.71
C VAL A 588 39.30 4.59 20.59
N ARG A 589 38.32 3.99 21.29
CA ARG A 589 36.90 4.37 21.27
C ARG A 589 36.35 4.45 19.84
N MET A 590 36.58 3.39 19.07
CA MET A 590 36.14 3.32 17.67
C MET A 590 35.28 2.09 17.42
N ILE A 591 34.21 2.28 16.66
CA ILE A 591 33.31 1.21 16.18
C ILE A 591 33.29 1.23 14.66
N PHE A 592 33.60 0.10 14.05
CA PHE A 592 33.49 -0.13 12.60
C PHE A 592 32.34 -1.08 12.34
N THR A 593 31.37 -0.65 11.55
CA THR A 593 30.28 -1.50 11.08
C THR A 593 30.38 -1.66 9.58
N THR A 594 30.59 -2.88 9.11
CA THR A 594 30.59 -3.23 7.70
C THR A 594 29.38 -4.10 7.42
N THR A 595 28.56 -3.73 6.44
CA THR A 595 27.42 -4.52 5.99
C THR A 595 27.61 -4.87 4.53
N VAL A 596 27.60 -6.16 4.22
CA VAL A 596 27.63 -6.67 2.85
C VAL A 596 26.27 -7.27 2.55
N GLN A 597 25.55 -6.67 1.62
CA GLN A 597 24.26 -7.16 1.14
C GLN A 597 24.48 -7.87 -0.19
N VAL A 598 24.16 -9.15 -0.25
CA VAL A 598 24.32 -9.96 -1.45
C VAL A 598 22.96 -10.42 -1.94
N VAL A 599 22.67 -10.19 -3.22
CA VAL A 599 21.58 -10.86 -3.93
C VAL A 599 22.20 -11.92 -4.84
N TRP A 600 22.02 -13.16 -4.47
CA TRP A 600 22.58 -14.31 -5.19
C TRP A 600 21.79 -14.65 -6.43
N TYR A 601 20.48 -14.48 -6.33
CA TYR A 601 19.54 -14.81 -7.39
C TYR A 601 18.31 -13.94 -7.28
N GLU A 602 17.87 -13.41 -8.39
CA GLU A 602 16.57 -12.72 -8.53
C GLU A 602 16.04 -13.02 -9.92
N SER A 603 14.81 -13.50 -10.02
CA SER A 603 14.17 -13.74 -11.30
C SER A 603 12.69 -13.42 -11.27
N GLU A 604 12.18 -13.07 -12.44
CA GLU A 604 10.76 -12.87 -12.69
C GLU A 604 10.36 -13.51 -14.02
N GLN A 605 9.17 -14.11 -14.05
CA GLN A 605 8.62 -14.71 -15.25
C GLN A 605 7.11 -14.56 -15.29
N ALA A 606 6.57 -13.97 -16.34
CA ALA A 606 5.14 -13.96 -16.61
C ALA A 606 4.65 -15.36 -17.04
N ARG A 607 3.43 -15.71 -16.67
CA ARG A 607 2.76 -16.96 -17.03
C ARG A 607 1.30 -16.70 -17.37
N TYR A 608 0.73 -17.57 -18.19
CA TYR A 608 -0.71 -17.53 -18.47
C TYR A 608 -1.22 -18.96 -18.42
N LEU A 609 -1.75 -19.38 -17.27
CA LEU A 609 -2.09 -20.77 -17.00
C LEU A 609 -3.59 -20.91 -16.73
N ASP A 610 -4.17 -22.03 -17.14
CA ASP A 610 -5.54 -22.39 -16.77
C ASP A 610 -5.65 -22.84 -15.30
N GLU A 611 -6.84 -23.22 -14.86
CA GLU A 611 -7.11 -23.68 -13.50
C GLU A 611 -6.33 -24.95 -13.14
N ASN A 612 -6.03 -25.80 -14.14
CA ASN A 612 -5.28 -27.04 -13.99
C ASN A 612 -3.76 -26.83 -14.10
N GLY A 613 -3.32 -25.61 -14.41
CA GLY A 613 -1.89 -25.27 -14.57
C GLY A 613 -1.35 -25.47 -15.99
N ASN A 614 -2.21 -25.75 -16.98
CA ASN A 614 -1.79 -25.85 -18.38
C ASN A 614 -1.59 -24.46 -18.99
N ASP A 615 -0.69 -24.37 -19.94
CA ASP A 615 -0.40 -23.12 -20.65
C ASP A 615 -1.55 -22.75 -21.60
N ARG A 616 -2.08 -21.54 -21.45
CA ARG A 616 -3.13 -21.00 -22.32
C ARG A 616 -2.59 -20.37 -23.61
N ARG A 617 -1.28 -20.19 -23.71
CA ARG A 617 -0.64 -19.52 -24.84
C ARG A 617 -0.44 -20.47 -26.01
N THR A 618 -0.66 -19.97 -27.20
CA THR A 618 -0.31 -20.63 -28.46
C THR A 618 0.64 -19.73 -29.24
N MET A 619 1.59 -20.35 -29.94
CA MET A 619 2.47 -19.61 -30.84
C MET A 619 1.73 -19.31 -32.15
N ILE A 620 1.72 -18.06 -32.57
CA ILE A 620 1.16 -17.62 -33.86
C ILE A 620 2.18 -16.76 -34.60
N SER A 621 2.13 -16.82 -35.93
CA SER A 621 2.88 -15.88 -36.80
C SER A 621 1.90 -14.83 -37.33
N TYR A 622 2.19 -13.55 -37.08
CA TYR A 622 1.39 -12.41 -37.52
C TYR A 622 2.28 -11.37 -38.15
N GLN A 623 2.00 -10.99 -39.41
CA GLN A 623 2.81 -10.05 -40.18
C GLN A 623 4.32 -10.41 -40.23
N GLY A 624 4.63 -11.70 -40.38
CA GLY A 624 6.00 -12.21 -40.47
C GLY A 624 6.79 -12.21 -39.16
N LYS A 625 6.12 -12.01 -38.01
CA LYS A 625 6.71 -12.09 -36.65
C LYS A 625 5.96 -13.10 -35.80
N ASP A 626 6.67 -13.76 -34.91
CA ASP A 626 6.09 -14.72 -33.97
C ASP A 626 5.65 -14.03 -32.69
N TYR A 627 4.46 -14.40 -32.21
CA TYR A 627 3.83 -13.91 -30.99
C TYR A 627 3.28 -15.10 -30.19
N TYR A 628 3.21 -14.95 -28.88
CA TYR A 628 2.29 -15.73 -28.06
C TYR A 628 0.91 -15.10 -28.11
N ALA A 629 -0.11 -15.90 -28.37
CA ALA A 629 -1.49 -15.46 -28.36
C ALA A 629 -2.31 -16.28 -27.36
N VAL A 630 -3.28 -15.60 -26.71
CA VAL A 630 -4.29 -16.23 -25.86
C VAL A 630 -5.63 -15.98 -26.51
N ALA A 631 -6.34 -17.06 -26.81
CA ALA A 631 -7.68 -17.00 -27.37
C ALA A 631 -8.67 -16.48 -26.31
N PRO A 632 -9.61 -15.59 -26.67
CA PRO A 632 -10.67 -15.18 -25.76
C PRO A 632 -11.65 -16.33 -25.49
N LEU A 633 -12.43 -16.22 -24.43
CA LEU A 633 -13.58 -17.11 -24.18
C LEU A 633 -14.73 -16.82 -25.15
N GLY A 634 -14.82 -15.59 -25.59
CA GLY A 634 -15.82 -15.08 -26.51
C GLY A 634 -15.67 -13.58 -26.63
N TYR A 635 -16.62 -12.94 -27.26
CA TYR A 635 -16.66 -11.50 -27.41
C TYR A 635 -18.10 -10.96 -27.41
N TYR A 636 -18.23 -9.70 -27.04
CA TYR A 636 -19.47 -8.95 -27.17
C TYR A 636 -19.45 -8.12 -28.44
N THR A 637 -20.56 -8.09 -29.15
CA THR A 637 -20.78 -7.19 -30.27
C THR A 637 -21.21 -5.82 -29.81
N ARG A 638 -21.14 -4.81 -30.68
CA ARG A 638 -21.70 -3.47 -30.42
C ARG A 638 -23.21 -3.51 -30.15
N GLY A 639 -23.91 -4.50 -30.67
CA GLY A 639 -25.33 -4.75 -30.39
C GLY A 639 -25.64 -5.34 -29.01
N GLY A 640 -24.61 -5.77 -28.26
CA GLY A 640 -24.74 -6.37 -26.93
C GLY A 640 -24.85 -7.88 -26.93
N GLU A 641 -24.71 -8.54 -28.07
CA GLU A 641 -24.76 -9.99 -28.20
C GLU A 641 -23.40 -10.62 -27.81
N TYR A 642 -23.43 -11.68 -27.02
CA TYR A 642 -22.25 -12.48 -26.69
C TYR A 642 -22.10 -13.64 -27.68
N VAL A 643 -20.91 -13.77 -28.24
CA VAL A 643 -20.54 -14.86 -29.18
C VAL A 643 -19.40 -15.64 -28.58
N GLU A 644 -19.59 -16.95 -28.39
CA GLU A 644 -18.56 -17.84 -27.88
C GLU A 644 -17.42 -18.02 -28.91
N TRP A 645 -16.20 -18.01 -28.46
CA TRP A 645 -15.04 -18.14 -29.33
C TRP A 645 -14.92 -19.54 -29.93
N GLN A 646 -14.73 -19.58 -31.25
CA GLN A 646 -14.42 -20.81 -31.98
C GLN A 646 -13.02 -20.72 -32.61
N PRO A 647 -12.22 -21.79 -32.63
CA PRO A 647 -10.83 -21.73 -33.14
C PRO A 647 -10.69 -21.19 -34.56
N GLN A 648 -11.64 -21.46 -35.45
CA GLN A 648 -11.64 -20.95 -36.83
C GLN A 648 -11.77 -19.43 -36.92
N MET A 649 -12.30 -18.76 -35.89
CA MET A 649 -12.43 -17.29 -35.85
C MET A 649 -11.05 -16.60 -35.84
N ALA A 650 -10.00 -17.28 -35.41
CA ALA A 650 -8.64 -16.77 -35.49
C ALA A 650 -8.14 -16.56 -36.95
N GLN A 651 -8.83 -17.09 -37.94
CA GLN A 651 -8.51 -16.91 -39.36
C GLN A 651 -9.18 -15.67 -39.96
N ASP A 652 -10.20 -15.12 -39.31
CA ASP A 652 -10.82 -13.88 -39.73
C ASP A 652 -9.95 -12.68 -39.32
N ALA A 653 -9.72 -11.74 -40.23
CA ALA A 653 -8.79 -10.63 -40.04
C ALA A 653 -9.23 -9.66 -38.91
N GLN A 654 -10.54 -9.47 -38.70
CA GLN A 654 -11.08 -8.63 -37.63
C GLN A 654 -11.14 -9.38 -36.31
N LEU A 655 -11.63 -10.60 -36.31
CA LEU A 655 -11.77 -11.40 -35.09
C LEU A 655 -10.41 -11.81 -34.54
N ALA A 656 -9.40 -12.04 -35.38
CA ALA A 656 -8.03 -12.28 -34.92
C ALA A 656 -7.44 -11.17 -34.06
N LEU A 657 -7.94 -9.93 -34.17
CA LEU A 657 -7.53 -8.81 -33.31
C LEU A 657 -8.04 -8.94 -31.87
N LEU A 658 -9.04 -9.78 -31.63
CA LEU A 658 -9.60 -10.07 -30.31
C LEU A 658 -8.74 -11.00 -29.46
N MET A 659 -7.79 -11.71 -30.07
CA MET A 659 -6.80 -12.50 -29.34
C MET A 659 -5.83 -11.58 -28.63
N ASP A 660 -5.52 -11.86 -27.39
CA ASP A 660 -4.48 -11.15 -26.65
C ASP A 660 -3.09 -11.60 -27.12
N ARG A 661 -2.31 -10.70 -27.67
CA ARG A 661 -1.01 -11.02 -28.30
C ARG A 661 0.14 -10.40 -27.54
N TYR A 662 1.13 -11.23 -27.27
CA TYR A 662 2.33 -10.87 -26.54
C TYR A 662 3.57 -11.13 -27.38
N GLN A 663 4.54 -10.25 -27.30
CA GLN A 663 5.87 -10.53 -27.83
C GLN A 663 6.44 -11.78 -27.17
N THR A 664 7.18 -12.62 -27.90
CA THR A 664 7.72 -13.88 -27.36
C THR A 664 8.57 -13.68 -26.11
N TYR A 665 9.31 -12.58 -26.02
CA TYR A 665 10.13 -12.25 -24.87
C TYR A 665 9.33 -11.85 -23.61
N ALA A 666 8.05 -11.54 -23.73
CA ALA A 666 7.20 -11.18 -22.56
C ALA A 666 7.06 -12.31 -21.52
N PHE A 667 7.26 -13.54 -21.93
CA PHE A 667 7.21 -14.73 -21.08
C PHE A 667 8.57 -15.39 -20.85
N GLU A 668 9.65 -14.79 -21.33
CA GLU A 668 10.99 -15.25 -20.99
C GLU A 668 11.27 -15.01 -19.52
N LYS A 669 12.04 -15.91 -18.91
CA LYS A 669 12.51 -15.70 -17.55
C LYS A 669 13.54 -14.57 -17.53
N ASP A 670 13.22 -13.49 -16.84
CA ASP A 670 14.16 -12.40 -16.57
C ASP A 670 14.99 -12.75 -15.32
N VAL A 671 16.31 -12.78 -15.48
CA VAL A 671 17.22 -13.14 -14.38
C VAL A 671 18.22 -12.01 -14.19
N VAL A 672 18.22 -11.45 -12.98
CA VAL A 672 19.21 -10.47 -12.55
C VAL A 672 20.48 -11.20 -12.16
N LYS A 673 21.62 -10.81 -12.73
CA LYS A 673 22.93 -11.39 -12.34
C LYS A 673 23.23 -11.10 -10.86
N PRO A 674 23.90 -12.00 -10.14
CA PRO A 674 24.29 -11.77 -8.74
C PRO A 674 25.01 -10.43 -8.55
N TRP A 675 24.71 -9.78 -7.41
CA TRP A 675 25.36 -8.51 -7.07
C TRP A 675 25.51 -8.38 -5.56
N ALA A 676 26.47 -7.55 -5.16
CA ALA A 676 26.72 -7.23 -3.75
C ALA A 676 26.85 -5.72 -3.56
N LEU A 677 26.39 -5.24 -2.42
CA LEU A 677 26.51 -3.87 -1.97
C LEU A 677 27.28 -3.84 -0.66
N LEU A 678 28.37 -3.07 -0.62
CA LEU A 678 29.19 -2.88 0.58
C LEU A 678 28.88 -1.51 1.19
N ASN A 679 28.38 -1.51 2.43
CA ASN A 679 28.15 -0.31 3.24
C ASN A 679 29.10 -0.32 4.43
N PHE A 680 29.62 0.83 4.76
CA PHE A 680 30.58 1.01 5.84
C PHE A 680 30.15 2.18 6.74
N ARG A 681 30.23 1.99 8.05
CA ARG A 681 30.05 3.02 9.06
C ARG A 681 31.22 2.99 10.03
N PHE A 682 31.83 4.14 10.19
CA PHE A 682 32.85 4.39 11.19
C PHE A 682 32.28 5.31 12.27
N THR A 683 32.36 4.93 13.54
CA THR A 683 31.89 5.72 14.67
C THR A 683 33.04 5.96 15.65
N LYS A 684 33.29 7.21 15.95
CA LYS A 684 34.16 7.67 17.02
C LYS A 684 33.35 8.04 18.24
N GLU A 685 33.55 7.37 19.35
CA GLU A 685 32.92 7.73 20.62
C GLU A 685 33.69 8.94 21.24
N LEU A 686 32.95 10.00 21.57
CA LEU A 686 33.44 11.24 22.13
C LEU A 686 33.32 11.22 23.68
N GLY A 687 33.94 10.25 24.31
CA GLY A 687 33.79 10.01 25.74
C GLY A 687 32.36 9.58 26.11
N ASN A 688 31.81 10.18 27.15
CA ASN A 688 30.42 9.96 27.59
C ASN A 688 29.45 10.98 26.97
N VAL A 689 29.98 11.94 26.16
CA VAL A 689 29.23 13.09 25.68
C VAL A 689 28.53 12.81 24.35
N GLY A 690 29.05 11.86 23.55
CA GLY A 690 28.42 11.57 22.27
C GLY A 690 29.23 10.71 21.31
N GLU A 691 28.81 10.73 20.07
CA GLU A 691 29.34 9.92 18.97
C GLU A 691 29.38 10.73 17.68
N LEU A 692 30.47 10.59 16.92
CA LEU A 692 30.58 11.10 15.56
C LEU A 692 30.74 9.92 14.61
N SER A 693 29.82 9.81 13.66
CA SER A 693 29.82 8.71 12.68
C SER A 693 30.00 9.23 11.26
N PHE A 694 30.78 8.52 10.46
CA PHE A 694 30.86 8.65 9.02
C PHE A 694 30.27 7.42 8.37
N ILE A 695 29.48 7.62 7.32
CA ILE A 695 28.74 6.57 6.62
C ILE A 695 29.17 6.61 5.16
N ALA A 696 29.51 5.46 4.59
CA ALA A 696 29.73 5.28 3.18
C ALA A 696 28.80 4.17 2.66
N ASN A 697 27.87 4.54 1.79
CA ASN A 697 26.98 3.60 1.13
C ASN A 697 27.52 3.27 -0.25
N ASN A 698 27.42 2.00 -0.65
CA ASN A 698 28.02 1.48 -1.86
C ASN A 698 29.51 1.84 -1.98
N PHE A 699 30.27 1.59 -0.92
CA PHE A 699 31.69 1.98 -0.77
C PHE A 699 32.58 1.45 -1.90
N THR A 700 32.23 0.35 -2.52
CA THR A 700 32.91 -0.22 -3.67
C THR A 700 32.59 0.52 -4.97
N ASN A 701 31.70 1.49 -4.95
CA ASN A 701 31.23 2.25 -6.09
C ASN A 701 30.83 1.35 -7.27
N THR A 702 30.19 0.25 -6.96
CA THR A 702 29.72 -0.68 -7.99
C THR A 702 28.41 -0.15 -8.55
N SER A 703 28.40 0.34 -9.78
CA SER A 703 27.16 0.72 -10.48
C SER A 703 26.72 -0.43 -11.37
N LYS A 704 25.58 -1.02 -11.07
CA LYS A 704 25.07 -2.13 -11.84
C LYS A 704 23.72 -1.80 -12.46
N TRP A 705 23.65 -2.02 -13.75
CA TRP A 705 22.47 -1.85 -14.56
C TRP A 705 21.93 -3.21 -14.99
N HIS A 706 20.64 -3.34 -14.98
CA HIS A 706 19.91 -4.49 -15.50
C HIS A 706 18.99 -4.05 -16.61
N VAL A 707 18.96 -4.79 -17.71
CA VAL A 707 17.98 -4.62 -18.78
C VAL A 707 16.95 -5.70 -18.63
N ASN A 708 15.72 -5.30 -18.27
CA ASN A 708 14.62 -6.24 -18.12
C ASN A 708 14.26 -6.85 -19.47
N LYS A 709 14.15 -8.16 -19.55
CA LYS A 709 13.86 -8.90 -20.78
C LYS A 709 12.46 -8.60 -21.33
N HIS A 710 11.48 -8.39 -20.44
CA HIS A 710 10.09 -8.17 -20.82
C HIS A 710 9.82 -6.75 -21.31
N SER A 711 10.25 -5.75 -20.55
CA SER A 711 9.99 -4.33 -20.85
C SER A 711 11.09 -3.67 -21.71
N LYS A 712 12.26 -4.33 -21.82
CA LYS A 712 13.50 -3.76 -22.38
C LYS A 712 14.01 -2.51 -21.64
N ALA A 713 13.35 -2.14 -20.53
CA ALA A 713 13.76 -1.01 -19.72
C ALA A 713 15.08 -1.29 -19.00
N LYS A 714 15.96 -0.30 -19.02
CA LYS A 714 17.23 -0.32 -18.26
C LYS A 714 17.01 0.33 -16.91
N ARG A 715 17.27 -0.41 -15.84
CA ARG A 715 17.18 0.11 -14.46
C ARG A 715 18.51 -0.04 -13.72
N GLN A 716 18.85 0.93 -12.91
CA GLN A 716 19.93 0.81 -11.93
C GLN A 716 19.42 0.01 -10.72
N LEU A 717 20.21 -0.96 -10.26
CA LEU A 717 19.79 -1.87 -9.19
C LEU A 717 19.90 -1.26 -7.80
N TYR A 718 20.82 -0.31 -7.61
CA TYR A 718 21.06 0.39 -6.35
C TYR A 718 21.72 1.76 -6.61
N PRO A 719 21.65 2.69 -5.64
CA PRO A 719 22.25 4.02 -5.77
C PRO A 719 23.77 3.97 -5.94
N ASP A 720 24.32 5.00 -6.59
CA ASP A 720 25.76 5.22 -6.65
C ASP A 720 26.33 5.45 -5.25
N MET A 721 27.67 5.40 -5.15
CA MET A 721 28.36 5.64 -3.89
C MET A 721 28.04 7.04 -3.35
N TYR A 722 27.70 7.11 -2.06
CA TYR A 722 27.54 8.38 -1.37
C TYR A 722 28.01 8.29 0.09
N PHE A 723 28.34 9.46 0.66
CA PHE A 723 28.83 9.61 2.01
C PHE A 723 27.86 10.42 2.86
N GLY A 724 27.84 10.14 4.15
CA GLY A 724 27.09 10.89 5.14
C GLY A 724 27.85 11.02 6.44
N ALA A 725 27.40 11.95 7.27
CA ALA A 725 27.90 12.13 8.61
C ALA A 725 26.77 12.27 9.62
N GLU A 726 26.99 11.78 10.83
CA GLU A 726 26.05 11.88 11.95
C GLU A 726 26.80 12.27 13.21
N LEU A 727 26.36 13.34 13.84
CA LEU A 727 26.79 13.75 15.18
C LEU A 727 25.66 13.51 16.16
N LYS A 728 25.91 12.75 17.20
CA LYS A 728 24.98 12.49 18.29
C LYS A 728 25.62 12.93 19.60
N ILE A 729 24.96 13.80 20.35
CA ILE A 729 25.41 14.35 21.63
C ILE A 729 24.42 13.91 22.71
N LYS A 730 24.93 13.48 23.85
CA LYS A 730 24.18 13.12 25.06
C LYS A 730 24.74 13.91 26.24
N LEU A 731 23.88 14.69 26.92
CA LEU A 731 24.24 15.54 28.07
C LEU A 731 23.36 15.23 29.27
#